data_362c839945d8e8a9f7054e14f48ed816
#
_entry.id   362c839945d8e8a9f7054e14f48ed816
#
_cell.length_a   1.000
_cell.length_b   1.000
_cell.length_c   1.000
_cell.angle_alpha   90.00
_cell.angle_beta   90.00
_cell.angle_gamma   90.00
#
_symmetry.space_group_name_H-M   'P 1'
#
loop_
_entity.id
_entity.type
_entity.pdbx_description
1 polymer ?
#
loop_
_entity_poly.entity_id
_entity_poly.type
_entity_poly.pdbx_seq_one_letter_code
_entity_poly.pdbx_strand_id
1 'polypeptide(L)'
;MLSYQKGVVKTSVRHLVEFLFRGGDITTGSSVSASPEAMLEGSRLHRKIQRGQKATYQSEVPLKMEWQEEGYDLVLEGRADGIDKTEVNKDRLSDVDGMNQTESDEEKLQHVIGMNQIESNEEKLTYVDEIKCVYRDVEEIEEADILHLAQAKCYAYMYGVKQDLEKIGVQITYCHLETEQIKRIFYCYTMGELSLWFAEVLDAYRMWAAYYVEAREKRNASIQALQFPFSFRPGQKKMTAIAYQAMENKKHIFLQAPTGVGKTISTLYPALKELGAEKAENIFYLTAKTITRTVAEDTIKLLKKQGLFLSAVTITAKEKICIQEEMQCNPESCERAKGHFDRINEALYALLTAECEISRENILLFAEKYKVCPYELSFEAAVWADCIICDYNYVFDPHVNRKSLIEGSLRQNIYLIDEAHNLLDRAREMYSADIAKSDFKVPKKYFKDRNRFLFKKLGNCVMALRKLEKQAQDGTRFSLHENVDAMYFPIFHLIGPLEEYLADHDNFSEREEIVEFYFKLTHFYMMLDSMDSGYEIYSEKRGRDFLLRLFCVNPSDKLEEYIENSRSSIFFSATLLPVQYYRQLLGGNRFEAYQIASPFAKENRLLAITEDVTSRYTRRGEWEYGKMIRYLELCLEKKAGNYMIFFPSYEMLTSVYGMAEQSNLVLVSEIIVQEPSMEERSREAFLEKFREQSGKPLIGFCVLGSIFSEGIDLTGNSLIGVLIVGTGLPQICNEREVIRAYFDRQQKKGYDYAYRYPGMNKVLQAAGRVIRTAEDVGTILLTDERFLERDNQSLLPEEWESYYAVNRNNCGQVLENFWNGLDNDKVAEAES
;
A
#
# COMPACT_ATOMS: atom_id res chain seq x y z
N MET A 1 -16.84 8.67 -7.96
CA MET A 1 -15.80 9.69 -7.75
C MET A 1 -16.07 10.93 -8.56
N LEU A 2 -15.67 12.09 -8.06
CA LEU A 2 -15.61 13.32 -8.82
C LEU A 2 -14.52 13.19 -9.89
N SER A 3 -14.85 13.58 -11.11
CA SER A 3 -13.87 13.78 -12.18
C SER A 3 -14.06 15.17 -12.78
N TYR A 4 -12.93 15.86 -13.06
CA TYR A 4 -12.94 17.18 -13.68
C TYR A 4 -12.14 17.13 -14.97
N GLN A 5 -12.74 17.55 -16.05
CA GLN A 5 -12.07 17.63 -17.32
C GLN A 5 -12.66 18.81 -18.16
N LYS A 6 -11.84 19.76 -18.54
CA LYS A 6 -12.22 20.89 -19.43
C LYS A 6 -13.45 21.67 -18.96
N GLY A 7 -13.52 22.01 -17.68
CA GLY A 7 -14.66 22.77 -17.14
C GLY A 7 -15.89 21.92 -16.80
N VAL A 8 -15.82 20.59 -16.88
CA VAL A 8 -16.93 19.68 -16.53
C VAL A 8 -16.58 18.84 -15.32
N VAL A 9 -17.40 18.95 -14.28
CA VAL A 9 -17.36 18.08 -13.06
C VAL A 9 -18.38 16.97 -13.23
N LYS A 10 -17.93 15.72 -13.20
CA LYS A 10 -18.82 14.54 -13.27
C LYS A 10 -18.83 13.77 -11.98
N THR A 11 -20.01 13.32 -11.57
CA THR A 11 -20.20 12.41 -10.47
C THR A 11 -21.30 11.41 -10.74
N SER A 12 -21.30 10.25 -10.08
CA SER A 12 -22.39 9.30 -10.15
C SER A 12 -23.40 9.53 -9.03
N VAL A 13 -24.67 9.16 -9.26
CA VAL A 13 -25.72 9.18 -8.23
C VAL A 13 -25.27 8.39 -6.99
N ARG A 14 -24.71 7.19 -7.18
CA ARG A 14 -24.21 6.36 -6.11
C ARG A 14 -23.15 7.09 -5.26
N HIS A 15 -22.16 7.69 -5.91
CA HIS A 15 -21.09 8.41 -5.20
C HIS A 15 -21.62 9.62 -4.43
N LEU A 16 -22.51 10.41 -5.05
CA LEU A 16 -23.15 11.56 -4.42
C LEU A 16 -23.88 11.16 -3.14
N VAL A 17 -24.69 10.08 -3.22
CA VAL A 17 -25.47 9.58 -2.10
C VAL A 17 -24.58 8.99 -1.01
N GLU A 18 -23.67 8.08 -1.36
CA GLU A 18 -22.73 7.48 -0.39
C GLU A 18 -21.86 8.55 0.31
N PHE A 19 -21.53 9.64 -0.35
CA PHE A 19 -20.77 10.74 0.23
C PHE A 19 -21.58 11.63 1.17
N LEU A 20 -22.79 12.04 0.77
CA LEU A 20 -23.59 13.00 1.52
C LEU A 20 -24.43 12.38 2.65
N PHE A 21 -24.92 11.14 2.45
CA PHE A 21 -25.86 10.50 3.38
C PHE A 21 -25.23 9.41 4.25
N ARG A 22 -23.89 9.24 4.18
CA ARG A 22 -23.21 8.33 5.09
C ARG A 22 -23.36 8.80 6.53
N GLY A 23 -23.63 7.87 7.44
CA GLY A 23 -23.82 8.15 8.86
C GLY A 23 -23.43 6.95 9.73
N GLY A 24 -23.41 7.15 11.06
CA GLY A 24 -23.17 6.11 12.04
C GLY A 24 -21.72 5.86 12.41
N ASP A 25 -21.46 4.67 12.92
CA ASP A 25 -20.25 4.29 13.63
C ASP A 25 -19.20 3.59 12.76
N ILE A 26 -17.92 3.68 13.15
CA ILE A 26 -16.93 2.72 12.69
C ILE A 26 -17.11 1.43 13.49
N THR A 27 -17.39 0.33 12.78
CA THR A 27 -17.44 -1.01 13.36
C THR A 27 -16.31 -1.89 12.80
N THR A 28 -15.85 -2.86 13.57
CA THR A 28 -14.74 -3.76 13.17
C THR A 28 -15.09 -4.62 11.95
N GLY A 29 -16.35 -4.65 11.51
CA GLY A 29 -16.85 -5.35 10.32
C GLY A 29 -17.17 -4.44 9.13
N SER A 30 -17.25 -3.13 9.30
CA SER A 30 -17.66 -2.20 8.22
C SER A 30 -16.64 -2.01 7.10
N SER A 31 -15.40 -2.49 7.28
CA SER A 31 -14.35 -2.47 6.26
C SER A 31 -14.26 -3.76 5.45
N VAL A 32 -15.10 -4.76 5.71
CA VAL A 32 -15.13 -6.00 4.93
C VAL A 32 -15.92 -5.70 3.64
N SER A 33 -15.21 -5.52 2.53
CA SER A 33 -15.84 -5.55 1.21
C SER A 33 -16.60 -6.87 1.08
N ALA A 34 -17.84 -6.83 0.61
CA ALA A 34 -18.64 -8.02 0.38
C ALA A 34 -17.81 -9.11 -0.32
N SER A 35 -17.89 -10.35 0.15
CA SER A 35 -17.10 -11.43 -0.42
C SER A 35 -17.34 -11.51 -1.93
N PRO A 36 -16.35 -11.91 -2.74
CA PRO A 36 -16.53 -12.06 -4.19
C PRO A 36 -17.77 -12.92 -4.54
N GLU A 37 -18.12 -13.85 -3.67
CA GLU A 37 -19.32 -14.68 -3.80
C GLU A 37 -20.60 -13.91 -3.58
N ALA A 38 -20.64 -13.08 -2.53
CA ALA A 38 -21.79 -12.21 -2.28
C ALA A 38 -22.02 -11.27 -3.46
N MET A 39 -20.94 -10.79 -4.07
CA MET A 39 -21.01 -9.94 -5.29
C MET A 39 -21.50 -10.72 -6.52
N LEU A 40 -21.03 -11.96 -6.73
CA LEU A 40 -21.44 -12.82 -7.84
C LEU A 40 -22.90 -13.29 -7.67
N GLU A 41 -23.25 -13.75 -6.48
CA GLU A 41 -24.59 -14.19 -6.16
C GLU A 41 -25.56 -13.02 -6.17
N GLY A 42 -25.20 -11.88 -5.61
CA GLY A 42 -25.96 -10.65 -5.71
C GLY A 42 -26.23 -10.25 -7.17
N SER A 43 -25.20 -10.29 -8.03
CA SER A 43 -25.36 -10.02 -9.46
C SER A 43 -26.23 -11.04 -10.19
N ARG A 44 -26.21 -12.30 -9.78
CA ARG A 44 -27.08 -13.35 -10.30
C ARG A 44 -28.53 -13.10 -9.94
N LEU A 45 -28.79 -12.85 -8.66
CA LEU A 45 -30.12 -12.59 -8.13
C LEU A 45 -30.73 -11.32 -8.69
N HIS A 46 -29.95 -10.24 -8.76
CA HIS A 46 -30.34 -8.99 -9.36
C HIS A 46 -30.85 -9.19 -10.81
N ARG A 47 -30.08 -9.88 -11.65
CA ARG A 47 -30.51 -10.23 -13.03
C ARG A 47 -31.72 -11.18 -13.05
N LYS A 48 -31.86 -12.09 -12.07
CA LYS A 48 -33.02 -12.96 -11.96
C LYS A 48 -34.29 -12.18 -11.64
N ILE A 49 -34.20 -11.21 -10.70
CA ILE A 49 -35.31 -10.33 -10.33
C ILE A 49 -35.74 -9.49 -11.52
N GLN A 50 -34.80 -8.83 -12.21
CA GLN A 50 -35.07 -8.02 -13.40
C GLN A 50 -35.77 -8.83 -14.52
N ARG A 51 -35.32 -10.07 -14.79
CA ARG A 51 -35.90 -10.95 -15.82
C ARG A 51 -37.29 -11.47 -15.46
N GLY A 52 -37.58 -11.56 -14.16
CA GLY A 52 -38.91 -11.99 -13.66
C GLY A 52 -39.98 -10.90 -13.67
N GLN A 53 -39.65 -9.66 -14.08
CA GLN A 53 -40.58 -8.54 -14.10
C GLN A 53 -41.48 -8.57 -15.35
N LYS A 54 -42.51 -7.71 -15.33
CA LYS A 54 -43.49 -7.56 -16.46
C LYS A 54 -42.81 -6.94 -17.68
N ALA A 55 -43.47 -7.04 -18.84
CA ALA A 55 -42.99 -6.44 -20.08
C ALA A 55 -42.90 -4.89 -20.07
N THR A 56 -43.56 -4.25 -19.12
CA THR A 56 -43.54 -2.79 -18.88
C THR A 56 -42.29 -2.34 -18.11
N TYR A 57 -41.55 -3.27 -17.52
CA TYR A 57 -40.36 -3.01 -16.75
C TYR A 57 -39.14 -2.83 -17.65
N GLN A 58 -38.47 -1.70 -17.53
CA GLN A 58 -37.21 -1.39 -18.22
C GLN A 58 -36.05 -1.53 -17.24
N SER A 59 -35.19 -2.52 -17.45
CA SER A 59 -33.99 -2.73 -16.64
C SER A 59 -32.84 -1.83 -17.08
N GLU A 60 -31.95 -1.47 -16.12
CA GLU A 60 -30.68 -0.78 -16.38
C GLU A 60 -30.82 0.54 -17.15
N VAL A 61 -31.73 1.42 -16.70
CA VAL A 61 -32.08 2.66 -17.40
C VAL A 61 -31.02 3.74 -17.15
N PRO A 62 -30.27 4.19 -18.17
CA PRO A 62 -29.29 5.25 -17.99
C PRO A 62 -29.97 6.63 -17.85
N LEU A 63 -29.55 7.36 -16.85
CA LEU A 63 -30.04 8.69 -16.50
C LEU A 63 -28.86 9.65 -16.39
N LYS A 64 -29.06 10.89 -16.87
CA LYS A 64 -28.08 11.95 -16.85
C LYS A 64 -28.77 13.29 -16.73
N MET A 65 -28.23 14.16 -15.88
CA MET A 65 -28.62 15.57 -15.75
C MET A 65 -27.37 16.46 -15.72
N GLU A 66 -27.51 17.68 -16.18
CA GLU A 66 -26.45 18.68 -16.30
C GLU A 66 -26.95 20.04 -15.79
N TRP A 67 -26.08 20.71 -15.02
CA TRP A 67 -26.31 22.07 -14.52
C TRP A 67 -25.12 22.94 -14.88
N GLN A 68 -25.43 24.15 -15.34
CA GLN A 68 -24.41 25.18 -15.56
C GLN A 68 -24.21 25.96 -14.26
N GLU A 69 -23.00 25.90 -13.77
CA GLU A 69 -22.56 26.62 -12.56
C GLU A 69 -21.57 27.73 -12.93
N GLU A 70 -21.20 28.58 -12.00
CA GLU A 70 -20.21 29.63 -12.24
C GLU A 70 -18.82 29.00 -12.42
N GLY A 71 -18.32 28.98 -13.66
CA GLY A 71 -17.00 28.45 -14.01
C GLY A 71 -16.94 26.96 -14.36
N TYR A 72 -18.03 26.19 -14.22
CA TYR A 72 -18.05 24.77 -14.59
C TYR A 72 -19.46 24.24 -14.87
N ASP A 73 -19.51 23.11 -15.57
CA ASP A 73 -20.74 22.32 -15.73
C ASP A 73 -20.72 21.15 -14.74
N LEU A 74 -21.79 20.96 -13.96
CA LEU A 74 -21.95 19.80 -13.07
C LEU A 74 -22.79 18.74 -13.79
N VAL A 75 -22.26 17.53 -13.93
CA VAL A 75 -22.92 16.39 -14.55
C VAL A 75 -23.12 15.28 -13.53
N LEU A 76 -24.37 14.92 -13.30
CA LEU A 76 -24.77 13.77 -12.52
C LEU A 76 -25.28 12.67 -13.45
N GLU A 77 -24.67 11.48 -13.35
CA GLU A 77 -25.06 10.33 -14.15
C GLU A 77 -25.23 9.08 -13.29
N GLY A 78 -26.08 8.15 -13.77
CA GLY A 78 -26.25 6.87 -13.13
C GLY A 78 -27.15 5.95 -13.92
N ARG A 79 -27.41 4.80 -13.36
CA ARG A 79 -28.24 3.78 -13.99
C ARG A 79 -29.20 3.23 -12.95
N ALA A 80 -30.51 3.47 -13.14
CA ALA A 80 -31.54 2.89 -12.30
C ALA A 80 -31.67 1.39 -12.61
N ASP A 81 -31.77 0.56 -11.57
CA ASP A 81 -31.90 -0.90 -11.71
C ASP A 81 -33.13 -1.28 -12.51
N GLY A 82 -34.23 -0.54 -12.29
CA GLY A 82 -35.42 -0.72 -13.08
C GLY A 82 -36.40 0.46 -13.02
N ILE A 83 -37.22 0.58 -14.08
CA ILE A 83 -38.33 1.53 -14.13
C ILE A 83 -39.55 0.82 -14.72
N ASP A 84 -40.64 0.82 -14.00
CA ASP A 84 -41.90 0.20 -14.44
C ASP A 84 -43.02 1.25 -14.62
N LYS A 85 -43.83 1.05 -15.63
CA LYS A 85 -45.01 1.90 -16.01
C LYS A 85 -46.33 1.14 -15.77
N THR A 86 -46.44 0.42 -14.64
CA THR A 86 -47.58 -0.45 -14.37
C THR A 86 -48.65 0.26 -13.53
N GLU A 87 -49.92 -0.18 -13.64
CA GLU A 87 -51.00 0.15 -12.70
C GLU A 87 -50.68 -0.46 -11.33
N VAL A 88 -50.57 0.40 -10.30
CA VAL A 88 -50.33 -0.02 -8.91
C VAL A 88 -51.65 -0.33 -8.24
N ASN A 89 -51.84 -1.58 -7.80
CA ASN A 89 -53.06 -2.02 -7.11
C ASN A 89 -53.01 -1.58 -5.65
N LYS A 90 -54.16 -1.21 -5.06
CA LYS A 90 -54.37 -0.73 -3.67
C LYS A 90 -53.76 -1.65 -2.60
N ASP A 91 -53.71 -2.93 -2.85
CA ASP A 91 -53.22 -3.93 -1.87
C ASP A 91 -51.71 -3.78 -1.57
N ARG A 92 -50.97 -3.00 -2.38
CA ARG A 92 -49.54 -2.69 -2.13
C ARG A 92 -49.29 -1.48 -1.23
N LEU A 93 -50.32 -0.68 -0.99
CA LEU A 93 -50.26 0.56 -0.18
C LEU A 93 -50.76 0.38 1.26
N SER A 94 -51.38 -0.77 1.60
CA SER A 94 -52.01 -1.04 2.89
C SER A 94 -51.09 -1.57 4.00
N ASP A 95 -49.84 -1.84 3.74
CA ASP A 95 -48.88 -2.38 4.73
C ASP A 95 -48.17 -1.30 5.58
N VAL A 96 -48.54 -0.02 5.44
CA VAL A 96 -47.88 1.11 6.13
C VAL A 96 -48.69 1.73 7.29
N ASP A 97 -49.85 1.18 7.64
CA ASP A 97 -50.67 1.67 8.80
C ASP A 97 -50.28 0.94 10.10
N GLY A 98 -49.37 1.53 10.86
CA GLY A 98 -49.15 1.19 12.25
C GLY A 98 -47.83 1.60 12.84
N MET A 99 -47.70 2.83 13.35
CA MET A 99 -47.08 3.05 14.65
C MET A 99 -47.16 4.50 15.11
N ASN A 100 -47.66 4.63 16.34
CA ASN A 100 -47.73 5.87 17.10
C ASN A 100 -46.40 6.28 17.75
N GLN A 101 -46.13 7.56 17.67
CA GLN A 101 -45.43 8.48 18.58
C GLN A 101 -44.70 7.93 19.81
N THR A 102 -43.35 8.16 19.86
CA THR A 102 -42.67 8.60 21.07
C THR A 102 -41.66 9.68 20.73
N GLU A 103 -41.77 10.81 21.44
CA GLU A 103 -40.97 12.03 21.27
C GLU A 103 -39.53 11.84 21.73
N SER A 104 -38.56 12.21 20.92
CA SER A 104 -37.32 12.98 21.21
C SER A 104 -36.31 12.80 20.08
N ASP A 105 -36.00 13.87 19.38
CA ASP A 105 -35.07 14.17 18.32
C ASP A 105 -35.73 14.70 17.02
N GLU A 106 -36.79 15.49 17.20
CA GLU A 106 -37.69 15.89 16.11
C GLU A 106 -37.21 17.04 15.22
N GLU A 107 -36.14 17.76 15.52
CA GLU A 107 -35.80 18.95 14.72
C GLU A 107 -34.92 18.70 13.48
N LYS A 108 -34.33 17.50 13.31
CA LYS A 108 -33.55 17.15 12.11
C LYS A 108 -34.20 16.13 11.17
N LEU A 109 -35.27 15.47 11.60
CA LEU A 109 -35.96 14.43 10.80
C LEU A 109 -37.32 14.89 10.21
N GLN A 110 -37.86 16.02 10.62
CA GLN A 110 -39.20 16.47 10.18
C GLN A 110 -39.30 16.85 8.69
N HIS A 111 -38.22 16.97 7.96
CA HIS A 111 -38.26 17.24 6.51
C HIS A 111 -38.22 15.99 5.62
N VAL A 112 -38.18 14.77 6.17
CA VAL A 112 -37.99 13.53 5.39
C VAL A 112 -39.24 12.70 5.17
N ILE A 113 -40.32 12.94 5.95
CA ILE A 113 -41.54 12.12 5.90
C ILE A 113 -42.74 12.99 5.50
N GLY A 114 -43.00 13.10 4.20
CA GLY A 114 -44.28 13.55 3.67
C GLY A 114 -45.20 12.35 3.40
N MET A 115 -45.95 11.89 4.38
CA MET A 115 -47.02 10.92 4.17
C MET A 115 -48.27 11.65 3.71
N ASN A 116 -48.69 11.48 2.46
CA ASN A 116 -50.03 11.86 2.03
C ASN A 116 -50.84 10.61 1.65
N GLN A 117 -51.98 10.44 2.31
CA GLN A 117 -53.00 9.44 1.97
C GLN A 117 -53.52 9.65 0.56
N ILE A 118 -53.45 8.62 -0.27
CA ILE A 118 -53.99 8.62 -1.65
C ILE A 118 -55.46 8.24 -1.60
N GLU A 119 -56.32 9.19 -1.94
CA GLU A 119 -57.74 8.92 -2.25
C GLU A 119 -57.88 8.17 -3.57
N SER A 120 -58.76 7.19 -3.60
CA SER A 120 -59.07 6.22 -4.60
C SER A 120 -59.23 6.71 -6.04
N ASN A 121 -58.34 6.34 -6.94
CA ASN A 121 -58.63 6.01 -8.33
C ASN A 121 -57.45 5.17 -8.87
N GLU A 122 -57.70 4.19 -9.75
CA GLU A 122 -56.65 3.39 -10.42
C GLU A 122 -55.82 4.32 -11.33
N GLU A 123 -54.81 4.99 -10.77
CA GLU A 123 -53.83 5.79 -11.53
C GLU A 123 -52.67 4.94 -11.98
N LYS A 124 -52.27 5.10 -13.26
CA LYS A 124 -51.01 4.54 -13.77
C LYS A 124 -49.86 5.30 -13.14
N LEU A 125 -49.17 4.66 -12.22
CA LEU A 125 -48.01 5.24 -11.55
C LEU A 125 -46.73 4.61 -12.10
N THR A 126 -45.86 5.43 -12.66
CA THR A 126 -44.47 5.01 -12.97
C THR A 126 -43.67 4.96 -11.67
N TYR A 127 -42.86 3.92 -11.50
CA TYR A 127 -41.97 3.84 -10.33
C TYR A 127 -40.57 3.40 -10.70
N VAL A 128 -39.59 3.87 -9.95
CA VAL A 128 -38.19 3.42 -9.98
C VAL A 128 -38.03 2.28 -8.98
N ASP A 129 -37.35 1.21 -9.38
CA ASP A 129 -37.02 0.04 -8.55
C ASP A 129 -35.52 -0.03 -8.36
N GLU A 130 -35.09 0.00 -7.08
CA GLU A 130 -33.69 -0.17 -6.66
C GLU A 130 -33.58 -1.51 -5.96
N ILE A 131 -32.75 -2.41 -6.48
CA ILE A 131 -32.64 -3.81 -6.04
C ILE A 131 -31.40 -3.97 -5.18
N LYS A 132 -31.55 -4.49 -3.97
CA LYS A 132 -30.47 -4.75 -3.00
C LYS A 132 -30.51 -6.20 -2.51
N CYS A 133 -29.38 -6.88 -2.67
CA CYS A 133 -29.20 -8.23 -2.15
C CYS A 133 -28.51 -8.16 -0.77
N VAL A 134 -29.10 -8.77 0.25
CA VAL A 134 -28.66 -8.69 1.64
C VAL A 134 -28.62 -10.09 2.27
N TYR A 135 -27.80 -10.26 3.32
CA TYR A 135 -27.80 -11.48 4.15
C TYR A 135 -28.79 -11.37 5.33
N ARG A 136 -29.13 -10.15 5.72
CA ARG A 136 -30.11 -9.90 6.79
C ARG A 136 -31.48 -10.46 6.39
N ASP A 137 -32.20 -11.02 7.36
CA ASP A 137 -33.59 -11.47 7.15
C ASP A 137 -34.43 -10.30 6.60
N VAL A 138 -34.98 -10.49 5.41
CA VAL A 138 -35.76 -9.45 4.73
C VAL A 138 -37.05 -9.12 5.46
N GLU A 139 -37.62 -10.05 6.24
CA GLU A 139 -38.84 -9.83 7.01
C GLU A 139 -38.63 -8.85 8.17
N GLU A 140 -37.40 -8.77 8.70
CA GLU A 140 -37.02 -7.83 9.76
C GLU A 140 -36.75 -6.39 9.26
N ILE A 141 -36.75 -6.17 7.95
CA ILE A 141 -36.52 -4.83 7.38
C ILE A 141 -37.85 -4.10 7.31
N GLU A 142 -38.13 -3.26 8.29
CA GLU A 142 -39.38 -2.48 8.35
C GLU A 142 -39.35 -1.25 7.45
N GLU A 143 -38.18 -0.54 7.37
CA GLU A 143 -37.97 0.67 6.58
C GLU A 143 -36.76 0.50 5.65
N ALA A 144 -36.79 1.25 4.54
CA ALA A 144 -35.68 1.25 3.61
C ALA A 144 -34.46 1.97 4.20
N ASP A 145 -33.26 1.41 3.95
CA ASP A 145 -32.00 2.07 4.27
C ASP A 145 -31.94 3.45 3.61
N ILE A 146 -31.43 4.45 4.33
CA ILE A 146 -31.40 5.84 3.89
C ILE A 146 -30.59 6.03 2.61
N LEU A 147 -29.48 5.30 2.43
CA LEU A 147 -28.65 5.37 1.23
C LEU A 147 -29.37 4.78 0.02
N HIS A 148 -30.06 3.63 0.20
CA HIS A 148 -30.83 2.99 -0.86
C HIS A 148 -32.00 3.85 -1.29
N LEU A 149 -32.72 4.43 -0.31
CA LEU A 149 -33.84 5.32 -0.59
C LEU A 149 -33.38 6.62 -1.28
N ALA A 150 -32.30 7.24 -0.81
CA ALA A 150 -31.76 8.45 -1.43
C ALA A 150 -31.29 8.19 -2.87
N GLN A 151 -30.67 7.03 -3.13
CA GLN A 151 -30.27 6.64 -4.49
C GLN A 151 -31.48 6.51 -5.43
N ALA A 152 -32.51 5.82 -4.98
CA ALA A 152 -33.75 5.65 -5.74
C ALA A 152 -34.51 6.97 -5.94
N LYS A 153 -34.54 7.86 -4.93
CA LYS A 153 -35.11 9.21 -5.03
C LYS A 153 -34.39 10.07 -6.08
N CYS A 154 -33.05 9.99 -6.15
CA CYS A 154 -32.28 10.67 -7.19
C CYS A 154 -32.70 10.20 -8.58
N TYR A 155 -32.79 8.88 -8.81
CA TYR A 155 -33.25 8.33 -10.08
C TYR A 155 -34.69 8.69 -10.40
N ALA A 156 -35.58 8.69 -9.40
CA ALA A 156 -36.95 9.08 -9.55
C ALA A 156 -37.09 10.56 -9.98
N TYR A 157 -36.32 11.44 -9.34
CA TYR A 157 -36.27 12.85 -9.74
C TYR A 157 -35.77 13.02 -11.20
N MET A 158 -34.60 12.41 -11.53
CA MET A 158 -34.01 12.52 -12.85
C MET A 158 -34.94 11.97 -13.96
N TYR A 159 -35.64 10.87 -13.68
CA TYR A 159 -36.58 10.29 -14.64
C TYR A 159 -37.88 11.10 -14.72
N GLY A 160 -38.42 11.52 -13.58
CA GLY A 160 -39.65 12.30 -13.49
C GLY A 160 -39.57 13.64 -14.24
N VAL A 161 -38.46 14.37 -14.08
CA VAL A 161 -38.17 15.60 -14.84
C VAL A 161 -38.09 15.31 -16.34
N LYS A 162 -37.40 14.24 -16.75
CA LYS A 162 -37.24 13.86 -18.15
C LYS A 162 -38.56 13.48 -18.84
N GLN A 163 -39.52 12.94 -18.07
CA GLN A 163 -40.82 12.48 -18.57
C GLN A 163 -41.98 13.43 -18.29
N ASP A 164 -41.70 14.58 -17.66
CA ASP A 164 -42.70 15.59 -17.24
C ASP A 164 -43.84 14.96 -16.39
N LEU A 165 -43.48 14.18 -15.36
CA LEU A 165 -44.42 13.51 -14.49
C LEU A 165 -44.84 14.44 -13.35
N GLU A 166 -46.11 14.30 -12.85
CA GLU A 166 -46.56 15.00 -11.63
C GLU A 166 -46.21 14.24 -10.36
N LYS A 167 -46.24 12.90 -10.44
CA LYS A 167 -45.93 11.96 -9.33
C LYS A 167 -45.14 10.79 -9.83
N ILE A 168 -44.29 10.21 -8.95
CA ILE A 168 -43.51 9.03 -9.23
C ILE A 168 -43.34 8.14 -8.00
N GLY A 169 -43.40 6.83 -8.20
CA GLY A 169 -43.16 5.85 -7.15
C GLY A 169 -41.67 5.55 -7.01
N VAL A 170 -41.28 5.16 -5.79
CA VAL A 170 -39.96 4.62 -5.47
C VAL A 170 -40.15 3.28 -4.77
N GLN A 171 -39.58 2.23 -5.34
CA GLN A 171 -39.60 0.88 -4.76
C GLN A 171 -38.16 0.49 -4.39
N ILE A 172 -37.98 -0.03 -3.18
CA ILE A 172 -36.74 -0.70 -2.79
C ILE A 172 -37.03 -2.20 -2.68
N THR A 173 -36.34 -2.99 -3.51
CA THR A 173 -36.50 -4.44 -3.56
C THR A 173 -35.33 -5.11 -2.83
N TYR A 174 -35.55 -5.60 -1.61
CA TYR A 174 -34.57 -6.41 -0.87
C TYR A 174 -34.72 -7.87 -1.23
N CYS A 175 -33.60 -8.54 -1.47
CA CYS A 175 -33.53 -9.98 -1.76
C CYS A 175 -32.50 -10.63 -0.85
N HIS A 176 -32.90 -11.65 -0.11
CA HIS A 176 -31.99 -12.44 0.72
C HIS A 176 -31.08 -13.31 -0.16
N LEU A 177 -29.74 -13.23 0.07
CA LEU A 177 -28.75 -13.87 -0.77
C LEU A 177 -28.84 -15.40 -0.79
N GLU A 178 -29.22 -16.07 0.30
CA GLU A 178 -29.30 -17.52 0.39
C GLU A 178 -30.71 -18.08 0.14
N THR A 179 -31.75 -17.44 0.73
CA THR A 179 -33.12 -17.96 0.66
C THR A 179 -33.89 -17.46 -0.56
N GLU A 180 -33.34 -16.45 -1.26
CA GLU A 180 -33.98 -15.74 -2.38
C GLU A 180 -35.35 -15.12 -2.01
N GLN A 181 -35.65 -14.97 -0.72
CA GLN A 181 -36.84 -14.24 -0.26
C GLN A 181 -36.77 -12.79 -0.67
N ILE A 182 -37.91 -12.22 -1.08
CA ILE A 182 -37.99 -10.85 -1.59
C ILE A 182 -39.00 -10.06 -0.78
N LYS A 183 -38.56 -8.90 -0.26
CA LYS A 183 -39.43 -7.90 0.34
C LYS A 183 -39.35 -6.61 -0.46
N ARG A 184 -40.47 -5.94 -0.68
CA ARG A 184 -40.55 -4.67 -1.40
C ARG A 184 -41.17 -3.62 -0.50
N ILE A 185 -40.46 -2.49 -0.40
CA ILE A 185 -40.92 -1.32 0.33
C ILE A 185 -41.17 -0.23 -0.73
N PHE A 186 -42.36 0.38 -0.66
CA PHE A 186 -42.83 1.30 -1.69
C PHE A 186 -43.15 2.66 -1.10
N TYR A 187 -42.68 3.71 -1.77
CA TYR A 187 -42.93 5.12 -1.45
C TYR A 187 -43.52 5.83 -2.67
N CYS A 188 -44.30 6.88 -2.48
CA CYS A 188 -44.83 7.72 -3.55
C CYS A 188 -44.53 9.19 -3.26
N TYR A 189 -43.96 9.87 -4.25
CA TYR A 189 -43.59 11.28 -4.11
C TYR A 189 -44.19 12.10 -5.24
N THR A 190 -44.57 13.33 -4.95
CA THR A 190 -44.83 14.35 -5.95
C THR A 190 -43.50 14.87 -6.50
N MET A 191 -43.48 15.33 -7.76
CA MET A 191 -42.29 15.94 -8.32
C MET A 191 -41.89 17.23 -7.59
N GLY A 192 -42.86 17.94 -6.96
CA GLY A 192 -42.56 19.08 -6.11
C GLY A 192 -41.72 18.69 -4.89
N GLU A 193 -42.10 17.63 -4.17
CA GLU A 193 -41.37 17.13 -2.99
C GLU A 193 -39.96 16.66 -3.40
N LEU A 194 -39.85 15.88 -4.49
CA LEU A 194 -38.55 15.43 -4.98
C LEU A 194 -37.66 16.59 -5.45
N SER A 195 -38.24 17.61 -6.06
CA SER A 195 -37.52 18.81 -6.51
C SER A 195 -36.90 19.58 -5.36
N LEU A 196 -37.68 19.80 -4.27
CA LEU A 196 -37.19 20.47 -3.07
C LEU A 196 -36.05 19.66 -2.42
N TRP A 197 -36.31 18.38 -2.15
CA TRP A 197 -35.30 17.49 -1.57
C TRP A 197 -34.02 17.39 -2.42
N PHE A 198 -34.15 17.25 -3.74
CA PHE A 198 -33.00 17.14 -4.62
C PHE A 198 -32.23 18.46 -4.73
N ALA A 199 -32.91 19.62 -4.63
CA ALA A 199 -32.24 20.92 -4.57
C ALA A 199 -31.34 21.04 -3.34
N GLU A 200 -31.79 20.59 -2.15
CA GLU A 200 -30.98 20.55 -0.91
C GLU A 200 -29.75 19.63 -1.08
N VAL A 201 -29.94 18.44 -1.67
CA VAL A 201 -28.86 17.51 -1.97
C VAL A 201 -27.83 18.11 -2.93
N LEU A 202 -28.33 18.78 -3.98
CA LEU A 202 -27.49 19.42 -4.98
C LEU A 202 -26.70 20.60 -4.38
N ASP A 203 -27.36 21.44 -3.55
CA ASP A 203 -26.71 22.57 -2.88
C ASP A 203 -25.61 22.11 -1.91
N ALA A 204 -25.87 21.06 -1.13
CA ALA A 204 -24.87 20.45 -0.26
C ALA A 204 -23.66 19.92 -1.05
N TYR A 205 -23.86 19.44 -2.28
CA TYR A 205 -22.79 18.91 -3.12
C TYR A 205 -22.03 19.99 -3.90
N ARG A 206 -22.71 21.10 -4.27
CA ARG A 206 -22.13 22.24 -5.01
C ARG A 206 -20.92 22.83 -4.31
N MET A 207 -20.96 22.96 -2.97
CA MET A 207 -19.81 23.48 -2.22
C MET A 207 -18.54 22.62 -2.41
N TRP A 208 -18.70 21.30 -2.51
CA TRP A 208 -17.59 20.38 -2.75
C TRP A 208 -17.10 20.44 -4.20
N ALA A 209 -18.01 20.52 -5.15
CA ALA A 209 -17.67 20.66 -6.57
C ALA A 209 -16.93 21.98 -6.85
N ALA A 210 -17.40 23.10 -6.25
CA ALA A 210 -16.76 24.41 -6.36
C ALA A 210 -15.34 24.39 -5.78
N TYR A 211 -15.17 23.84 -4.56
CA TYR A 211 -13.85 23.65 -3.95
C TYR A 211 -12.92 22.86 -4.87
N TYR A 212 -13.41 21.75 -5.42
CA TYR A 212 -12.62 20.86 -6.29
C TYR A 212 -12.13 21.56 -7.57
N VAL A 213 -12.98 22.35 -8.19
CA VAL A 213 -12.64 23.15 -9.40
C VAL A 213 -11.61 24.21 -9.05
N GLU A 214 -11.88 25.03 -8.02
CA GLU A 214 -11.00 26.12 -7.60
C GLU A 214 -9.60 25.61 -7.22
N ALA A 215 -9.54 24.51 -6.44
CA ALA A 215 -8.29 23.90 -6.04
C ALA A 215 -7.47 23.41 -7.26
N ARG A 216 -8.13 22.79 -8.25
CA ARG A 216 -7.48 22.32 -9.50
C ARG A 216 -7.00 23.46 -10.40
N GLU A 217 -7.76 24.53 -10.53
CA GLU A 217 -7.35 25.69 -11.30
C GLU A 217 -6.13 26.36 -10.68
N LYS A 218 -6.13 26.59 -9.36
CA LYS A 218 -4.98 27.11 -8.62
C LYS A 218 -3.76 26.20 -8.78
N ARG A 219 -3.95 24.89 -8.65
CA ARG A 219 -2.90 23.88 -8.84
C ARG A 219 -2.31 23.98 -10.25
N ASN A 220 -3.15 23.91 -11.27
CA ASN A 220 -2.69 23.89 -12.66
C ASN A 220 -1.91 25.19 -13.01
N ALA A 221 -2.42 26.35 -12.60
CA ALA A 221 -1.75 27.63 -12.80
C ALA A 221 -0.38 27.67 -12.11
N SER A 222 -0.28 27.19 -10.86
CA SER A 222 0.97 27.13 -10.09
C SER A 222 1.98 26.18 -10.74
N ILE A 223 1.55 25.01 -11.22
CA ILE A 223 2.42 24.04 -11.87
C ILE A 223 2.95 24.56 -13.23
N GLN A 224 2.13 25.29 -14.00
CA GLN A 224 2.61 25.89 -15.25
C GLN A 224 3.78 26.87 -15.00
N ALA A 225 3.70 27.68 -13.95
CA ALA A 225 4.74 28.62 -13.56
C ALA A 225 5.96 27.96 -12.89
N LEU A 226 5.81 26.74 -12.37
CA LEU A 226 6.84 26.04 -11.61
C LEU A 226 8.06 25.71 -12.48
N GLN A 227 9.25 26.08 -12.01
CA GLN A 227 10.53 25.71 -12.61
C GLN A 227 11.20 24.61 -11.79
N PHE A 228 12.17 23.92 -12.41
CA PHE A 228 12.98 22.96 -11.67
C PHE A 228 13.81 23.68 -10.60
N PRO A 229 13.79 23.22 -9.32
CA PRO A 229 14.25 24.03 -8.19
C PRO A 229 15.76 24.17 -8.06
N PHE A 230 16.53 23.41 -8.84
CA PHE A 230 17.99 23.34 -8.72
C PHE A 230 18.67 23.41 -10.08
N SER A 231 19.99 23.73 -10.08
CA SER A 231 20.86 23.42 -11.22
C SER A 231 20.95 21.89 -11.38
N PHE A 232 20.77 21.38 -12.59
CA PHE A 232 20.80 19.94 -12.85
C PHE A 232 22.19 19.35 -12.56
N ARG A 233 22.21 18.30 -11.74
CA ARG A 233 23.40 17.46 -11.55
C ARG A 233 23.65 16.57 -12.78
N PRO A 234 24.88 16.07 -13.01
CA PRO A 234 25.13 15.03 -14.01
C PRO A 234 24.13 13.85 -13.84
N GLY A 235 23.62 13.33 -14.95
CA GLY A 235 22.60 12.26 -14.94
C GLY A 235 21.18 12.71 -14.59
N GLN A 236 21.00 13.73 -13.75
CA GLN A 236 19.68 14.17 -13.27
C GLN A 236 18.77 14.67 -14.40
N LYS A 237 19.32 15.50 -15.31
CA LYS A 237 18.57 16.01 -16.47
C LYS A 237 18.10 14.86 -17.37
N LYS A 238 18.95 13.85 -17.60
CA LYS A 238 18.63 12.66 -18.38
C LYS A 238 17.52 11.86 -17.71
N MET A 239 17.61 11.63 -16.39
CA MET A 239 16.60 10.93 -15.61
C MET A 239 15.24 11.64 -15.68
N THR A 240 15.21 12.97 -15.44
CA THR A 240 13.99 13.78 -15.51
C THR A 240 13.35 13.71 -16.89
N ALA A 241 14.15 13.78 -17.97
CA ALA A 241 13.67 13.71 -19.35
C ALA A 241 13.09 12.33 -19.68
N ILE A 242 13.74 11.24 -19.26
CA ILE A 242 13.24 9.87 -19.46
C ILE A 242 11.92 9.67 -18.71
N ALA A 243 11.83 10.10 -17.45
CA ALA A 243 10.60 10.01 -16.65
C ALA A 243 9.46 10.81 -17.31
N TYR A 244 9.72 12.03 -17.78
CA TYR A 244 8.75 12.85 -18.49
C TYR A 244 8.26 12.17 -19.77
N GLN A 245 9.17 11.68 -20.60
CA GLN A 245 8.81 10.98 -21.86
C GLN A 245 8.00 9.69 -21.61
N ALA A 246 8.32 8.96 -20.54
CA ALA A 246 7.56 7.77 -20.16
C ALA A 246 6.12 8.13 -19.78
N MET A 247 5.92 9.14 -18.95
CA MET A 247 4.60 9.60 -18.51
C MET A 247 3.79 10.18 -19.68
N GLU A 248 4.39 11.00 -20.53
CA GLU A 248 3.77 11.58 -21.74
C GLU A 248 3.25 10.47 -22.68
N ASN A 249 4.07 9.41 -22.89
CA ASN A 249 3.76 8.31 -23.78
C ASN A 249 2.98 7.17 -23.09
N LYS A 250 2.53 7.33 -21.85
CA LYS A 250 1.82 6.32 -21.06
C LYS A 250 2.59 5.00 -20.96
N LYS A 251 3.90 5.09 -20.75
CA LYS A 251 4.80 3.95 -20.61
C LYS A 251 5.13 3.67 -19.14
N HIS A 252 5.43 2.40 -18.85
CA HIS A 252 5.96 1.95 -17.58
C HIS A 252 7.45 1.64 -17.76
N ILE A 253 8.30 2.12 -16.84
CA ILE A 253 9.76 2.00 -16.98
C ILE A 253 10.46 1.67 -15.66
N PHE A 254 11.64 1.08 -15.78
CA PHE A 254 12.57 0.90 -14.66
C PHE A 254 13.75 1.88 -14.79
N LEU A 255 14.07 2.57 -13.70
CA LEU A 255 15.19 3.50 -13.59
C LEU A 255 16.17 3.01 -12.52
N GLN A 256 17.28 2.42 -12.92
CA GLN A 256 18.39 2.21 -12.01
C GLN A 256 19.17 3.53 -11.91
N ALA A 257 19.12 4.17 -10.75
CA ALA A 257 19.68 5.49 -10.52
C ALA A 257 20.44 5.54 -9.18
N PRO A 258 21.74 5.85 -9.17
CA PRO A 258 22.54 5.84 -7.95
C PRO A 258 22.04 6.82 -6.90
N THR A 259 22.53 6.66 -5.67
CA THR A 259 22.26 7.61 -4.58
C THR A 259 22.78 9.00 -4.96
N GLY A 260 22.17 10.05 -4.43
CA GLY A 260 22.61 11.44 -4.63
C GLY A 260 22.24 12.09 -5.97
N VAL A 261 21.72 11.35 -6.96
CA VAL A 261 21.27 11.93 -8.24
C VAL A 261 19.99 12.77 -8.11
N GLY A 262 19.31 12.71 -6.97
CA GLY A 262 18.06 13.43 -6.75
C GLY A 262 16.84 12.69 -7.37
N LYS A 263 16.72 11.40 -7.13
CA LYS A 263 15.64 10.54 -7.66
C LYS A 263 14.25 11.12 -7.44
N THR A 264 13.94 11.53 -6.22
CA THR A 264 12.61 12.02 -5.82
C THR A 264 12.17 13.21 -6.66
N ILE A 265 12.96 14.27 -6.73
CA ILE A 265 12.60 15.46 -7.51
C ILE A 265 12.61 15.18 -9.02
N SER A 266 13.50 14.29 -9.50
CA SER A 266 13.59 13.93 -10.93
C SER A 266 12.42 13.11 -11.44
N THR A 267 11.67 12.47 -10.54
CA THR A 267 10.44 11.72 -10.89
C THR A 267 9.18 12.51 -10.54
N LEU A 268 9.17 13.24 -9.41
CA LEU A 268 8.02 14.02 -8.96
C LEU A 268 7.77 15.25 -9.85
N TYR A 269 8.82 15.99 -10.25
CA TYR A 269 8.67 17.17 -11.07
C TYR A 269 8.02 16.89 -12.44
N PRO A 270 8.42 15.86 -13.23
CA PRO A 270 7.69 15.50 -14.45
C PRO A 270 6.26 15.04 -14.19
N ALA A 271 5.99 14.29 -13.10
CA ALA A 271 4.66 13.88 -12.73
C ALA A 271 3.74 15.08 -12.44
N LEU A 272 4.26 16.10 -11.75
CA LEU A 272 3.55 17.37 -11.53
C LEU A 272 3.24 18.05 -12.88
N LYS A 273 4.16 18.07 -13.84
CA LYS A 273 3.89 18.66 -15.18
C LYS A 273 2.77 17.94 -15.92
N GLU A 274 2.69 16.62 -15.85
CA GLU A 274 1.58 15.84 -16.42
C GLU A 274 0.25 16.14 -15.71
N LEU A 275 0.30 16.32 -14.37
CA LEU A 275 -0.87 16.69 -13.56
C LEU A 275 -1.38 18.09 -13.93
N GLY A 276 -0.48 19.09 -14.04
CA GLY A 276 -0.85 20.47 -14.41
C GLY A 276 -1.29 20.62 -15.88
N ALA A 277 -0.95 19.66 -16.73
CA ALA A 277 -1.45 19.55 -18.12
C ALA A 277 -2.77 18.77 -18.23
N GLU A 278 -3.40 18.41 -17.12
CA GLU A 278 -4.64 17.60 -17.03
C GLU A 278 -4.56 16.25 -17.76
N LYS A 279 -3.35 15.70 -17.88
CA LYS A 279 -3.10 14.39 -18.46
C LYS A 279 -3.12 13.28 -17.41
N ALA A 280 -2.85 13.63 -16.16
CA ALA A 280 -2.94 12.75 -14.99
C ALA A 280 -3.92 13.34 -13.97
N GLU A 281 -4.55 12.46 -13.18
CA GLU A 281 -5.45 12.89 -12.09
C GLU A 281 -4.75 12.91 -10.73
N ASN A 282 -4.03 11.84 -10.40
CA ASN A 282 -3.34 11.72 -9.11
C ASN A 282 -1.92 11.19 -9.29
N ILE A 283 -1.06 11.57 -8.38
CA ILE A 283 0.28 11.04 -8.22
C ILE A 283 0.31 10.19 -6.95
N PHE A 284 0.66 8.91 -7.07
CA PHE A 284 0.93 8.05 -5.93
C PHE A 284 2.44 7.90 -5.79
N TYR A 285 3.00 8.45 -4.71
CA TYR A 285 4.39 8.23 -4.34
C TYR A 285 4.48 7.06 -3.36
N LEU A 286 4.94 5.92 -3.85
CA LEU A 286 4.89 4.64 -3.15
C LEU A 286 6.24 4.30 -2.55
N THR A 287 6.29 4.06 -1.24
CA THR A 287 7.52 3.74 -0.52
C THR A 287 7.26 2.95 0.76
N ALA A 288 8.09 1.94 1.03
CA ALA A 288 7.99 1.10 2.23
C ALA A 288 8.61 1.74 3.49
N LYS A 289 9.33 2.86 3.38
CA LYS A 289 10.16 3.39 4.48
C LYS A 289 9.79 4.80 4.89
N THR A 290 9.80 5.04 6.21
CA THR A 290 9.51 6.36 6.78
C THR A 290 10.47 7.45 6.27
N ILE A 291 11.77 7.14 6.14
CA ILE A 291 12.79 8.12 5.69
C ILE A 291 12.55 8.56 4.24
N THR A 292 12.28 7.64 3.34
CA THR A 292 11.99 7.99 1.92
C THR A 292 10.68 8.75 1.80
N ARG A 293 9.72 8.49 2.69
CA ARG A 293 8.48 9.28 2.83
C ARG A 293 8.79 10.73 3.18
N THR A 294 9.60 10.97 4.21
CA THR A 294 10.02 12.32 4.62
C THR A 294 10.71 13.06 3.49
N VAL A 295 11.56 12.41 2.70
CA VAL A 295 12.22 13.03 1.54
C VAL A 295 11.20 13.49 0.48
N ALA A 296 10.14 12.72 0.24
CA ALA A 296 9.08 13.13 -0.67
C ALA A 296 8.29 14.33 -0.12
N GLU A 297 7.93 14.30 1.16
CA GLU A 297 7.27 15.43 1.85
C GLU A 297 8.11 16.70 1.80
N ASP A 298 9.39 16.62 2.12
CA ASP A 298 10.30 17.77 2.09
C ASP A 298 10.52 18.31 0.68
N THR A 299 10.52 17.43 -0.33
CA THR A 299 10.55 17.84 -1.74
C THR A 299 9.30 18.63 -2.11
N ILE A 300 8.12 18.19 -1.69
CA ILE A 300 6.87 18.92 -1.93
C ILE A 300 6.88 20.26 -1.18
N LYS A 301 7.30 20.28 0.10
CA LYS A 301 7.45 21.52 0.87
C LYS A 301 8.38 22.53 0.22
N LEU A 302 9.50 22.05 -0.34
CA LEU A 302 10.44 22.88 -1.09
C LEU A 302 9.77 23.52 -2.32
N LEU A 303 9.02 22.73 -3.09
CA LEU A 303 8.29 23.22 -4.28
C LEU A 303 7.18 24.21 -3.89
N LYS A 304 6.47 23.97 -2.78
CA LYS A 304 5.46 24.90 -2.24
C LYS A 304 6.07 26.25 -1.87
N LYS A 305 7.29 26.28 -1.30
CA LYS A 305 8.03 27.54 -1.05
C LYS A 305 8.36 28.30 -2.34
N GLN A 306 8.36 27.63 -3.48
CA GLN A 306 8.53 28.25 -4.82
C GLN A 306 7.21 28.58 -5.51
N GLY A 307 6.09 28.52 -4.80
CA GLY A 307 4.78 28.90 -5.30
C GLY A 307 3.91 27.75 -5.82
N LEU A 308 4.32 26.48 -5.66
CA LEU A 308 3.46 25.33 -5.98
C LEU A 308 2.25 25.29 -5.04
N PHE A 309 1.06 25.30 -5.61
CA PHE A 309 -0.16 24.91 -4.92
C PHE A 309 -0.44 23.44 -5.22
N LEU A 310 -0.45 22.59 -4.21
CA LEU A 310 -0.67 21.15 -4.35
C LEU A 310 -1.28 20.59 -3.07
N SER A 311 -2.36 19.85 -3.21
CA SER A 311 -2.91 19.04 -2.12
C SER A 311 -2.14 17.73 -2.03
N ALA A 312 -1.39 17.52 -0.95
CA ALA A 312 -0.60 16.32 -0.74
C ALA A 312 -0.90 15.72 0.63
N VAL A 313 -1.15 14.43 0.67
CA VAL A 313 -1.47 13.66 1.88
C VAL A 313 -0.50 12.51 2.05
N THR A 314 -0.03 12.30 3.28
CA THR A 314 0.72 11.11 3.66
C THR A 314 -0.14 10.17 4.47
N ILE A 315 -0.41 8.97 3.95
CA ILE A 315 -1.13 7.93 4.68
C ILE A 315 -0.18 7.28 5.69
N THR A 316 -0.55 7.40 6.96
CA THR A 316 0.18 6.81 8.08
C THR A 316 -0.53 5.55 8.55
N ALA A 317 0.23 4.48 8.84
CA ALA A 317 -0.33 3.23 9.36
C ALA A 317 -1.16 3.47 10.63
N LYS A 318 -2.23 2.70 10.78
CA LYS A 318 -3.24 2.87 11.84
C LYS A 318 -2.62 2.86 13.24
N GLU A 319 -1.68 1.95 13.48
CA GLU A 319 -0.95 1.80 14.75
C GLU A 319 -0.13 3.04 15.13
N LYS A 320 0.27 3.84 14.12
CA LYS A 320 1.10 5.04 14.32
C LYS A 320 0.32 6.34 14.42
N ILE A 321 -0.93 6.36 13.93
CA ILE A 321 -1.76 7.57 13.94
C ILE A 321 -2.91 7.45 14.94
N CYS A 322 -3.25 6.26 15.41
CA CYS A 322 -4.27 6.07 16.43
C CYS A 322 -3.87 6.79 17.73
N ILE A 323 -4.84 7.46 18.36
CA ILE A 323 -4.63 8.25 19.59
C ILE A 323 -4.84 7.36 20.83
N GLN A 324 -5.46 6.18 20.66
CA GLN A 324 -5.69 5.23 21.73
C GLN A 324 -4.44 4.39 22.01
N GLU A 325 -4.21 4.07 23.30
CA GLU A 325 -3.14 3.16 23.72
C GLU A 325 -3.37 1.74 23.20
N GLU A 326 -4.62 1.27 23.26
CA GLU A 326 -5.06 0.00 22.66
C GLU A 326 -6.05 0.27 21.54
N MET A 327 -5.78 -0.26 20.34
CA MET A 327 -6.62 -0.06 19.17
C MET A 327 -7.89 -0.91 19.22
N GLN A 328 -8.95 -0.37 19.76
CA GLN A 328 -10.28 -0.99 19.73
C GLN A 328 -11.22 -0.12 18.89
N CYS A 329 -11.44 -0.52 17.63
CA CYS A 329 -12.22 0.26 16.67
C CYS A 329 -13.69 -0.13 16.67
N ASN A 330 -14.37 0.17 17.76
CA ASN A 330 -15.81 -0.02 17.94
C ASN A 330 -16.40 1.18 18.72
N PRO A 331 -17.71 1.46 18.61
CA PRO A 331 -18.35 2.62 19.24
C PRO A 331 -18.38 2.58 20.77
N GLU A 332 -18.23 1.41 21.38
CA GLU A 332 -18.23 1.25 22.84
C GLU A 332 -16.88 1.65 23.45
N SER A 333 -15.77 1.32 22.75
CA SER A 333 -14.41 1.50 23.25
C SER A 333 -13.74 2.77 22.71
N CYS A 334 -14.21 3.32 21.58
CA CYS A 334 -13.62 4.48 20.92
C CYS A 334 -14.64 5.60 20.67
N GLU A 335 -14.50 6.71 21.40
CA GLU A 335 -15.33 7.92 21.22
C GLU A 335 -15.31 8.43 19.77
N ARG A 336 -14.19 8.25 19.05
CA ARG A 336 -14.02 8.68 17.67
C ARG A 336 -14.61 7.71 16.66
N ALA A 337 -14.86 6.46 17.04
CA ALA A 337 -15.58 5.50 16.22
C ALA A 337 -17.09 5.75 16.28
N LYS A 338 -17.61 6.17 17.45
CA LYS A 338 -19.01 6.45 17.65
C LYS A 338 -19.44 7.70 16.87
N GLY A 339 -20.42 7.57 15.98
CA GLY A 339 -20.93 8.65 15.11
C GLY A 339 -19.85 9.26 14.20
N HIS A 340 -18.86 8.49 13.80
CA HIS A 340 -17.77 8.94 12.96
C HIS A 340 -18.27 9.52 11.64
N PHE A 341 -19.11 8.74 10.94
CA PHE A 341 -19.58 9.11 9.62
C PHE A 341 -20.53 10.31 9.63
N ASP A 342 -21.16 10.62 10.77
CA ASP A 342 -22.01 11.80 10.94
C ASP A 342 -21.19 13.11 10.93
N ARG A 343 -19.91 13.05 11.33
CA ARG A 343 -19.03 14.22 11.51
C ARG A 343 -17.89 14.32 10.49
N ILE A 344 -17.62 13.25 9.75
CA ILE A 344 -16.42 13.18 8.89
C ILE A 344 -16.43 14.20 7.76
N ASN A 345 -17.60 14.48 7.16
CA ASN A 345 -17.68 15.44 6.05
C ASN A 345 -17.37 16.87 6.52
N GLU A 346 -17.84 17.27 7.69
CA GLU A 346 -17.51 18.57 8.28
C GLU A 346 -16.03 18.70 8.61
N ALA A 347 -15.46 17.66 9.25
CA ALA A 347 -14.02 17.59 9.54
C ALA A 347 -13.16 17.66 8.28
N LEU A 348 -13.55 16.90 7.26
CA LEU A 348 -12.87 16.85 5.97
C LEU A 348 -12.90 18.21 5.25
N TYR A 349 -14.08 18.83 5.14
CA TYR A 349 -14.21 20.14 4.49
C TYR A 349 -13.38 21.20 5.20
N ALA A 350 -13.43 21.23 6.53
CA ALA A 350 -12.64 22.15 7.34
C ALA A 350 -11.11 21.93 7.13
N LEU A 351 -10.66 20.67 7.04
CA LEU A 351 -9.26 20.34 6.79
C LEU A 351 -8.81 20.77 5.38
N LEU A 352 -9.64 20.51 4.36
CA LEU A 352 -9.32 20.82 2.96
C LEU A 352 -9.30 22.31 2.66
N THR A 353 -10.18 23.09 3.33
CA THR A 353 -10.30 24.55 3.15
C THR A 353 -9.38 25.36 4.08
N ALA A 354 -8.73 24.70 5.05
CA ALA A 354 -7.78 25.38 5.92
C ALA A 354 -6.52 25.79 5.12
N GLU A 355 -5.96 26.96 5.45
CA GLU A 355 -4.68 27.42 4.89
C GLU A 355 -3.49 26.68 5.51
N CYS A 356 -3.59 25.37 5.70
CA CYS A 356 -2.56 24.53 6.29
C CYS A 356 -2.25 23.31 5.41
N GLU A 357 -1.07 22.73 5.62
CA GLU A 357 -0.71 21.48 4.96
C GLU A 357 -1.53 20.32 5.53
N ILE A 358 -1.94 19.34 4.70
CA ILE A 358 -2.58 18.10 5.16
C ILE A 358 -1.47 17.17 5.69
N SER A 359 -0.82 17.61 6.77
CA SER A 359 0.23 16.87 7.48
C SER A 359 -0.39 15.95 8.53
N ARG A 360 0.41 14.97 9.04
CA ARG A 360 -0.01 14.11 10.14
C ARG A 360 -0.48 14.91 11.36
N GLU A 361 0.24 15.98 11.71
CA GLU A 361 -0.06 16.86 12.85
C GLU A 361 -1.41 17.56 12.67
N ASN A 362 -1.67 18.09 11.48
CA ASN A 362 -2.94 18.74 11.17
C ASN A 362 -4.10 17.75 11.08
N ILE A 363 -3.89 16.56 10.52
CA ILE A 363 -4.90 15.48 10.58
C ILE A 363 -5.28 15.15 12.03
N LEU A 364 -4.28 15.00 12.93
CA LEU A 364 -4.54 14.76 14.36
C LEU A 364 -5.29 15.92 15.02
N LEU A 365 -4.92 17.17 14.72
CA LEU A 365 -5.57 18.38 15.25
C LEU A 365 -7.06 18.43 14.85
N PHE A 366 -7.36 18.23 13.55
CA PHE A 366 -8.74 18.24 13.07
C PHE A 366 -9.53 17.02 13.55
N ALA A 367 -8.90 15.86 13.62
CA ALA A 367 -9.52 14.65 14.16
C ALA A 367 -9.92 14.83 15.64
N GLU A 368 -9.09 15.51 16.43
CA GLU A 368 -9.41 15.84 17.82
C GLU A 368 -10.54 16.87 17.93
N LYS A 369 -10.48 17.94 17.11
CA LYS A 369 -11.50 19.00 17.10
C LYS A 369 -12.89 18.48 16.76
N TYR A 370 -13.00 17.61 15.77
CA TYR A 370 -14.27 17.07 15.26
C TYR A 370 -14.62 15.70 15.82
N LYS A 371 -13.80 15.14 16.72
CA LYS A 371 -13.99 13.81 17.32
C LYS A 371 -14.18 12.70 16.28
N VAL A 372 -13.35 12.70 15.25
CA VAL A 372 -13.32 11.67 14.18
C VAL A 372 -12.03 10.85 14.25
N CYS A 373 -12.02 9.67 13.63
CA CYS A 373 -10.83 8.84 13.56
C CYS A 373 -9.77 9.48 12.63
N PRO A 374 -8.53 9.75 13.10
CA PRO A 374 -7.51 10.38 12.27
C PRO A 374 -7.06 9.48 11.10
N TYR A 375 -7.09 8.16 11.27
CA TYR A 375 -6.78 7.22 10.21
C TYR A 375 -7.81 7.31 9.07
N GLU A 376 -9.11 7.26 9.37
CA GLU A 376 -10.17 7.41 8.38
C GLU A 376 -10.15 8.81 7.73
N LEU A 377 -9.96 9.87 8.53
CA LEU A 377 -9.84 11.23 8.00
C LEU A 377 -8.68 11.37 7.00
N SER A 378 -7.57 10.65 7.22
CA SER A 378 -6.45 10.66 6.27
C SER A 378 -6.80 10.04 4.91
N PHE A 379 -7.63 8.98 4.89
CA PHE A 379 -8.12 8.37 3.65
C PHE A 379 -9.13 9.24 2.94
N GLU A 380 -10.05 9.85 3.69
CA GLU A 380 -11.00 10.79 3.11
C GLU A 380 -10.28 11.97 2.45
N ALA A 381 -9.29 12.53 3.13
CA ALA A 381 -8.46 13.60 2.56
C ALA A 381 -7.67 13.14 1.32
N ALA A 382 -7.21 11.87 1.30
CA ALA A 382 -6.49 11.31 0.15
C ALA A 382 -7.34 11.18 -1.12
N VAL A 383 -8.65 10.98 -0.99
CA VAL A 383 -9.59 10.99 -2.13
C VAL A 383 -9.63 12.34 -2.85
N TRP A 384 -9.36 13.43 -2.12
CA TRP A 384 -9.36 14.80 -2.62
C TRP A 384 -7.96 15.35 -2.93
N ALA A 385 -6.90 14.57 -2.61
CA ALA A 385 -5.54 15.00 -2.79
C ALA A 385 -5.04 14.77 -4.23
N ASP A 386 -4.13 15.63 -4.67
CA ASP A 386 -3.41 15.53 -5.94
C ASP A 386 -2.24 14.54 -5.87
N CYS A 387 -1.59 14.45 -4.71
CA CYS A 387 -0.45 13.59 -4.45
C CYS A 387 -0.66 12.79 -3.15
N ILE A 388 -0.62 11.46 -3.27
CA ILE A 388 -0.78 10.53 -2.15
C ILE A 388 0.57 9.85 -1.91
N ILE A 389 1.16 10.08 -0.73
CA ILE A 389 2.38 9.42 -0.28
C ILE A 389 1.97 8.28 0.64
N CYS A 390 2.28 7.03 0.27
CA CYS A 390 1.85 5.87 1.03
C CYS A 390 2.76 4.65 0.87
N ASP A 391 2.52 3.61 1.68
CA ASP A 391 3.16 2.30 1.51
C ASP A 391 2.60 1.59 0.26
N TYR A 392 3.37 0.68 -0.33
CA TYR A 392 2.98 -0.15 -1.46
C TYR A 392 1.66 -0.89 -1.23
N ASN A 393 1.40 -1.31 0.00
CA ASN A 393 0.22 -2.07 0.39
C ASN A 393 -1.08 -1.34 0.03
N TYR A 394 -1.11 -0.01 0.13
CA TYR A 394 -2.32 0.76 -0.16
C TYR A 394 -2.72 0.76 -1.64
N VAL A 395 -1.81 0.36 -2.53
CA VAL A 395 -2.09 0.24 -3.98
C VAL A 395 -2.15 -1.22 -4.42
N PHE A 396 -1.21 -2.06 -3.96
CA PHE A 396 -1.01 -3.41 -4.51
C PHE A 396 -1.60 -4.53 -3.66
N ASP A 397 -1.90 -4.32 -2.37
CA ASP A 397 -2.44 -5.35 -1.49
C ASP A 397 -3.98 -5.43 -1.63
N PRO A 398 -4.55 -6.55 -2.09
CA PRO A 398 -5.99 -6.67 -2.29
C PRO A 398 -6.82 -6.54 -1.00
N HIS A 399 -6.21 -6.70 0.19
CA HIS A 399 -6.89 -6.55 1.48
C HIS A 399 -6.85 -5.13 2.03
N VAL A 400 -5.75 -4.42 1.78
CA VAL A 400 -5.50 -3.07 2.31
C VAL A 400 -5.93 -2.01 1.32
N ASN A 401 -5.91 -2.37 0.03
CA ASN A 401 -6.30 -1.50 -1.06
C ASN A 401 -7.74 -1.01 -0.88
N ARG A 402 -7.88 0.30 -0.66
CA ARG A 402 -9.19 0.93 -0.66
C ARG A 402 -9.56 1.30 -2.08
N LYS A 403 -10.50 0.57 -2.65
CA LYS A 403 -11.05 0.80 -3.99
C LYS A 403 -11.44 2.26 -4.22
N SER A 404 -11.93 2.95 -3.19
CA SER A 404 -12.27 4.37 -3.25
C SER A 404 -11.10 5.29 -3.62
N LEU A 405 -9.85 4.93 -3.30
CA LEU A 405 -8.66 5.71 -3.68
C LEU A 405 -8.22 5.47 -5.12
N ILE A 406 -8.51 4.31 -5.68
CA ILE A 406 -7.87 3.82 -6.92
C ILE A 406 -8.86 3.70 -8.08
N GLU A 407 -10.08 3.18 -7.86
CA GLU A 407 -11.01 2.78 -8.94
C GLU A 407 -11.57 3.92 -9.80
N GLY A 408 -11.66 5.15 -9.28
CA GLY A 408 -12.25 6.28 -10.02
C GLY A 408 -11.39 6.81 -11.16
N SER A 409 -10.07 6.65 -11.06
CA SER A 409 -9.09 7.26 -11.96
C SER A 409 -7.94 6.34 -12.35
N LEU A 410 -8.12 5.02 -12.25
CA LEU A 410 -7.06 4.03 -12.47
C LEU A 410 -6.19 4.33 -13.69
N ARG A 411 -6.80 4.59 -14.85
CA ARG A 411 -6.07 4.84 -16.10
C ARG A 411 -5.42 6.23 -16.21
N GLN A 412 -5.55 7.07 -15.19
CA GLN A 412 -5.00 8.42 -15.16
C GLN A 412 -4.06 8.65 -13.98
N ASN A 413 -3.83 7.64 -13.13
CA ASN A 413 -2.89 7.71 -12.02
C ASN A 413 -1.46 7.50 -12.49
N ILE A 414 -0.52 8.25 -11.91
CA ILE A 414 0.91 8.04 -12.06
C ILE A 414 1.44 7.39 -10.79
N TYR A 415 2.13 6.25 -10.93
CA TYR A 415 2.79 5.58 -9.81
C TYR A 415 4.30 5.85 -9.81
N LEU A 416 4.80 6.48 -8.77
CA LEU A 416 6.21 6.71 -8.49
C LEU A 416 6.65 5.71 -7.43
N ILE A 417 7.29 4.64 -7.83
CA ILE A 417 7.62 3.49 -6.97
C ILE A 417 9.08 3.63 -6.54
N ASP A 418 9.28 4.24 -5.37
CA ASP A 418 10.60 4.50 -4.80
C ASP A 418 11.13 3.27 -4.06
N GLU A 419 12.46 3.09 -4.11
CA GLU A 419 13.15 1.91 -3.60
C GLU A 419 12.45 0.61 -4.06
N ALA A 420 12.15 0.56 -5.37
CA ALA A 420 11.35 -0.49 -6.00
C ALA A 420 11.88 -1.92 -5.78
N HIS A 421 13.14 -2.08 -5.41
CA HIS A 421 13.72 -3.38 -5.02
C HIS A 421 13.00 -4.01 -3.80
N ASN A 422 12.44 -3.17 -2.90
CA ASN A 422 11.69 -3.65 -1.73
C ASN A 422 10.29 -4.17 -2.10
N LEU A 423 9.72 -3.70 -3.22
CA LEU A 423 8.38 -4.11 -3.63
C LEU A 423 8.29 -5.62 -3.88
N LEU A 424 9.39 -6.27 -4.32
CA LEU A 424 9.39 -7.70 -4.62
C LEU A 424 9.08 -8.57 -3.39
N ASP A 425 9.81 -8.35 -2.29
CA ASP A 425 9.59 -9.13 -1.07
C ASP A 425 8.24 -8.76 -0.43
N ARG A 426 7.83 -7.48 -0.49
CA ARG A 426 6.50 -7.03 -0.06
C ARG A 426 5.38 -7.67 -0.89
N ALA A 427 5.51 -7.74 -2.21
CA ALA A 427 4.52 -8.38 -3.07
C ALA A 427 4.40 -9.88 -2.77
N ARG A 428 5.52 -10.57 -2.53
CA ARG A 428 5.48 -11.97 -2.07
C ARG A 428 4.72 -12.13 -0.77
N GLU A 429 4.89 -11.23 0.19
CA GLU A 429 4.12 -11.22 1.45
C GLU A 429 2.64 -10.96 1.21
N MET A 430 2.28 -9.90 0.45
CA MET A 430 0.89 -9.52 0.14
C MET A 430 0.09 -10.64 -0.51
N TYR A 431 0.73 -11.37 -1.43
CA TYR A 431 0.07 -12.42 -2.21
C TYR A 431 0.32 -13.83 -1.69
N SER A 432 0.93 -13.99 -0.51
CA SER A 432 1.08 -15.32 0.14
C SER A 432 0.16 -15.42 1.33
N ALA A 433 -0.33 -16.64 1.58
CA ALA A 433 -1.15 -16.91 2.75
C ALA A 433 -0.76 -18.21 3.43
N ASP A 434 -0.96 -18.30 4.73
CA ASP A 434 -0.75 -19.53 5.49
C ASP A 434 -1.91 -19.83 6.42
N ILE A 435 -2.12 -21.10 6.71
CA ILE A 435 -3.08 -21.59 7.67
C ILE A 435 -2.52 -22.79 8.43
N ALA A 436 -2.67 -22.79 9.76
CA ALA A 436 -2.20 -23.85 10.64
C ALA A 436 -3.34 -24.57 11.35
N LYS A 437 -3.13 -25.82 11.76
CA LYS A 437 -4.14 -26.51 12.60
C LYS A 437 -4.37 -25.83 13.94
N SER A 438 -3.36 -25.13 14.46
CA SER A 438 -3.47 -24.35 15.68
C SER A 438 -4.48 -23.20 15.57
N ASP A 439 -4.62 -22.58 14.39
CA ASP A 439 -5.53 -21.45 14.18
C ASP A 439 -7.00 -21.83 14.47
N PHE A 440 -7.35 -23.07 14.24
CA PHE A 440 -8.70 -23.59 14.49
C PHE A 440 -9.00 -23.95 15.96
N LYS A 441 -8.01 -23.86 16.87
CA LYS A 441 -8.21 -24.34 18.27
C LYS A 441 -9.20 -23.48 19.04
N VAL A 442 -8.99 -22.17 19.03
CA VAL A 442 -9.85 -21.22 19.75
C VAL A 442 -11.26 -21.19 19.18
N PRO A 443 -11.48 -20.99 17.86
CA PRO A 443 -12.81 -21.02 17.29
C PRO A 443 -13.54 -22.34 17.57
N LYS A 444 -12.88 -23.49 17.43
CA LYS A 444 -13.51 -24.79 17.72
C LYS A 444 -13.87 -24.98 19.19
N LYS A 445 -13.05 -24.50 20.11
CA LYS A 445 -13.35 -24.55 21.56
C LYS A 445 -14.57 -23.69 21.88
N TYR A 446 -14.62 -22.50 21.32
CA TYR A 446 -15.70 -21.51 21.53
C TYR A 446 -17.04 -22.04 21.00
N PHE A 447 -17.10 -22.50 19.72
CA PHE A 447 -18.32 -22.91 19.07
C PHE A 447 -18.83 -24.32 19.46
N LYS A 448 -18.04 -25.13 20.16
CA LYS A 448 -18.37 -26.53 20.49
C LYS A 448 -19.75 -26.67 21.11
N ASP A 449 -20.07 -25.85 22.10
CA ASP A 449 -21.30 -25.93 22.87
C ASP A 449 -22.28 -24.77 22.56
N ARG A 450 -21.87 -23.79 21.70
CA ARG A 450 -22.64 -22.59 21.38
C ARG A 450 -23.28 -22.64 19.98
N ASN A 451 -22.51 -23.09 18.97
CA ASN A 451 -23.00 -23.19 17.58
C ASN A 451 -22.51 -24.48 16.93
N ARG A 452 -23.36 -25.51 16.92
CA ARG A 452 -23.05 -26.84 16.37
C ARG A 452 -22.74 -26.78 14.86
N PHE A 453 -23.36 -25.87 14.13
CA PHE A 453 -23.16 -25.74 12.69
C PHE A 453 -21.75 -25.22 12.38
N LEU A 454 -21.33 -24.09 12.98
CA LEU A 454 -19.97 -23.56 12.84
C LEU A 454 -18.92 -24.55 13.35
N PHE A 455 -19.17 -25.21 14.50
CA PHE A 455 -18.27 -26.26 15.00
C PHE A 455 -18.02 -27.37 13.98
N LYS A 456 -19.07 -27.82 13.26
CA LYS A 456 -18.98 -28.86 12.22
C LYS A 456 -18.18 -28.32 11.01
N LYS A 457 -18.43 -27.09 10.55
CA LYS A 457 -17.72 -26.47 9.42
C LYS A 457 -16.23 -26.31 9.72
N LEU A 458 -15.87 -25.80 10.91
CA LEU A 458 -14.48 -25.76 11.40
C LEU A 458 -13.82 -27.15 11.43
N GLY A 459 -14.61 -28.18 11.82
CA GLY A 459 -14.18 -29.57 11.80
C GLY A 459 -13.81 -30.07 10.40
N ASN A 460 -14.57 -29.69 9.37
CA ASN A 460 -14.30 -30.04 7.98
C ASN A 460 -12.97 -29.44 7.49
N CYS A 461 -12.69 -28.19 7.80
CA CYS A 461 -11.41 -27.55 7.46
C CYS A 461 -10.22 -28.29 8.11
N VAL A 462 -10.33 -28.61 9.41
CA VAL A 462 -9.28 -29.39 10.11
C VAL A 462 -9.11 -30.78 9.52
N MET A 463 -10.18 -31.45 9.06
CA MET A 463 -10.08 -32.74 8.39
C MET A 463 -9.36 -32.63 7.04
N ALA A 464 -9.60 -31.56 6.29
CA ALA A 464 -8.92 -31.31 5.03
C ALA A 464 -7.40 -31.07 5.27
N LEU A 465 -7.02 -30.26 6.26
CA LEU A 465 -5.62 -30.10 6.67
C LEU A 465 -4.97 -31.42 7.09
N ARG A 466 -5.66 -32.25 7.85
CA ARG A 466 -5.16 -33.60 8.24
C ARG A 466 -4.96 -34.53 7.04
N LYS A 467 -5.75 -34.38 5.99
CA LYS A 467 -5.57 -35.15 4.75
C LYS A 467 -4.27 -34.75 4.05
N LEU A 468 -3.99 -33.44 3.97
CA LEU A 468 -2.74 -32.92 3.42
C LEU A 468 -1.54 -33.27 4.29
N GLU A 469 -1.68 -33.23 5.62
CA GLU A 469 -0.64 -33.66 6.56
C GLU A 469 -0.19 -35.11 6.36
N LYS A 470 -1.12 -36.01 6.03
CA LYS A 470 -0.81 -37.42 5.72
C LYS A 470 -0.07 -37.60 4.40
N GLN A 471 -0.22 -36.66 3.47
CA GLN A 471 0.49 -36.67 2.18
C GLN A 471 1.89 -36.08 2.30
N ALA A 472 2.15 -35.30 3.35
CA ALA A 472 3.44 -34.67 3.58
C ALA A 472 4.51 -35.73 3.92
N GLN A 473 5.68 -35.59 3.30
CA GLN A 473 6.82 -36.50 3.50
C GLN A 473 7.40 -36.39 4.90
N ASP A 474 7.56 -37.54 5.57
CA ASP A 474 8.19 -37.56 6.90
C ASP A 474 9.72 -37.32 6.80
N GLY A 475 10.27 -36.55 7.74
CA GLY A 475 11.69 -36.29 7.82
C GLY A 475 12.20 -35.19 6.88
N THR A 476 11.35 -34.61 6.05
CA THR A 476 11.70 -33.45 5.22
C THR A 476 11.47 -32.15 5.96
N ARG A 477 12.25 -31.10 5.63
CA ARG A 477 12.12 -29.77 6.18
C ARG A 477 10.80 -29.11 5.81
N PHE A 478 10.33 -29.36 4.57
CA PHE A 478 9.05 -28.97 4.04
C PHE A 478 8.61 -29.97 2.96
N SER A 479 7.33 -30.00 2.63
CA SER A 479 6.76 -30.85 1.56
C SER A 479 6.01 -29.99 0.57
N LEU A 480 6.28 -30.17 -0.74
CA LEU A 480 5.52 -29.51 -1.81
C LEU A 480 4.22 -30.28 -2.08
N HIS A 481 3.18 -29.56 -2.46
CA HIS A 481 1.89 -30.10 -2.86
C HIS A 481 1.53 -29.64 -4.27
N GLU A 482 0.95 -30.51 -5.08
CA GLU A 482 0.51 -30.15 -6.44
C GLU A 482 -0.76 -29.30 -6.42
N ASN A 483 -1.67 -29.59 -5.46
CA ASN A 483 -2.90 -28.84 -5.27
C ASN A 483 -3.37 -28.94 -3.82
N VAL A 484 -4.31 -28.07 -3.46
CA VAL A 484 -5.00 -28.03 -2.16
C VAL A 484 -6.52 -27.92 -2.30
N ASP A 485 -7.07 -28.47 -3.38
CA ASP A 485 -8.51 -28.44 -3.71
C ASP A 485 -9.38 -28.93 -2.53
N ALA A 486 -8.82 -29.82 -1.71
CA ALA A 486 -9.48 -30.31 -0.50
C ALA A 486 -9.81 -29.21 0.52
N MET A 487 -9.13 -28.05 0.47
CA MET A 487 -9.36 -26.91 1.37
C MET A 487 -10.41 -25.94 0.83
N TYR A 488 -10.60 -25.85 -0.48
CA TYR A 488 -11.43 -24.83 -1.13
C TYR A 488 -12.87 -24.79 -0.58
N PHE A 489 -13.64 -25.83 -0.79
CA PHE A 489 -15.04 -25.87 -0.33
C PHE A 489 -15.23 -25.83 1.20
N PRO A 490 -14.42 -26.52 2.03
CA PRO A 490 -14.51 -26.36 3.47
C PRO A 490 -14.35 -24.94 3.97
N ILE A 491 -13.41 -24.18 3.41
CA ILE A 491 -13.19 -22.77 3.77
C ILE A 491 -14.33 -21.91 3.24
N PHE A 492 -14.67 -22.04 1.96
CA PHE A 492 -15.79 -21.36 1.33
C PHE A 492 -17.05 -21.39 2.19
N HIS A 493 -17.49 -22.62 2.57
CA HIS A 493 -18.69 -22.79 3.38
C HIS A 493 -18.55 -22.38 4.86
N LEU A 494 -17.39 -21.96 5.31
CA LEU A 494 -17.17 -21.48 6.67
C LEU A 494 -17.19 -19.95 6.76
N ILE A 495 -16.71 -19.24 5.73
CA ILE A 495 -16.53 -17.78 5.75
C ILE A 495 -17.87 -17.07 6.00
N GLY A 496 -18.89 -17.28 5.14
CA GLY A 496 -20.17 -16.59 5.24
C GLY A 496 -20.86 -16.76 6.60
N PRO A 497 -21.10 -18.00 7.06
CA PRO A 497 -21.71 -18.21 8.38
C PRO A 497 -20.89 -17.69 9.57
N LEU A 498 -19.57 -17.60 9.44
CA LEU A 498 -18.72 -17.02 10.47
C LEU A 498 -18.83 -15.50 10.49
N GLU A 499 -18.89 -14.88 9.31
CA GLU A 499 -19.12 -13.44 9.14
C GLU A 499 -20.47 -13.02 9.74
N GLU A 500 -21.54 -13.72 9.40
CA GLU A 500 -22.89 -13.51 9.95
C GLU A 500 -22.87 -13.60 11.48
N TYR A 501 -22.27 -14.65 12.04
CA TYR A 501 -22.15 -14.79 13.48
C TYR A 501 -21.41 -13.61 14.14
N LEU A 502 -20.34 -13.13 13.54
CA LEU A 502 -19.55 -12.00 14.05
C LEU A 502 -20.28 -10.65 13.92
N ALA A 503 -21.17 -10.52 12.92
CA ALA A 503 -22.02 -9.35 12.75
C ALA A 503 -23.14 -9.28 13.80
N ASP A 504 -23.73 -10.44 14.15
CA ASP A 504 -24.83 -10.54 15.10
C ASP A 504 -24.38 -10.56 16.58
N HIS A 505 -23.09 -10.77 16.84
CA HIS A 505 -22.55 -10.96 18.18
C HIS A 505 -21.33 -10.05 18.43
N ASP A 506 -21.57 -8.90 19.03
CA ASP A 506 -20.53 -7.88 19.22
C ASP A 506 -19.71 -8.03 20.50
N ASN A 507 -20.19 -8.79 21.50
CA ASN A 507 -19.54 -8.85 22.81
C ASN A 507 -19.40 -10.28 23.35
N PHE A 508 -18.22 -10.87 23.20
CA PHE A 508 -17.83 -12.13 23.84
C PHE A 508 -16.30 -12.21 24.01
N SER A 509 -15.85 -13.02 25.00
CA SER A 509 -14.46 -13.03 25.47
C SER A 509 -13.42 -13.39 24.42
N GLU A 510 -13.74 -14.25 23.44
CA GLU A 510 -12.83 -14.71 22.40
C GLU A 510 -13.05 -14.01 21.05
N ARG A 511 -13.79 -12.90 21.02
CA ARG A 511 -14.17 -12.19 19.78
C ARG A 511 -12.96 -11.73 18.98
N GLU A 512 -11.99 -11.11 19.62
CA GLU A 512 -10.79 -10.60 18.97
C GLU A 512 -10.01 -11.71 18.25
N GLU A 513 -9.77 -12.83 18.92
CA GLU A 513 -9.06 -13.98 18.36
C GLU A 513 -9.85 -14.64 17.22
N ILE A 514 -11.19 -14.66 17.29
CA ILE A 514 -12.05 -15.22 16.24
C ILE A 514 -12.15 -14.28 15.04
N VAL A 515 -12.14 -12.96 15.24
CA VAL A 515 -12.06 -11.95 14.18
C VAL A 515 -10.71 -12.06 13.46
N GLU A 516 -9.62 -12.17 14.20
CA GLU A 516 -8.28 -12.38 13.62
C GLU A 516 -8.20 -13.67 12.79
N PHE A 517 -8.78 -14.75 13.31
CA PHE A 517 -8.93 -16.01 12.57
C PHE A 517 -9.79 -15.83 11.30
N TYR A 518 -10.90 -15.10 11.36
CA TYR A 518 -11.76 -14.81 10.22
C TYR A 518 -10.99 -14.07 9.11
N PHE A 519 -10.24 -13.03 9.44
CA PHE A 519 -9.43 -12.31 8.46
C PHE A 519 -8.33 -13.20 7.87
N LYS A 520 -7.67 -14.02 8.68
CA LYS A 520 -6.67 -14.99 8.21
C LYS A 520 -7.28 -16.02 7.26
N LEU A 521 -8.47 -16.53 7.58
CA LEU A 521 -9.19 -17.49 6.76
C LEU A 521 -9.63 -16.89 5.42
N THR A 522 -10.16 -15.67 5.44
CA THR A 522 -10.59 -14.94 4.25
C THR A 522 -9.40 -14.62 3.34
N HIS A 523 -8.28 -14.16 3.92
CA HIS A 523 -7.03 -13.97 3.18
C HIS A 523 -6.55 -15.25 2.51
N PHE A 524 -6.52 -16.36 3.25
CA PHE A 524 -6.12 -17.65 2.70
C PHE A 524 -7.03 -18.08 1.54
N TYR A 525 -8.34 -17.87 1.68
CA TYR A 525 -9.31 -18.18 0.62
C TYR A 525 -9.09 -17.31 -0.63
N MET A 526 -8.92 -15.99 -0.48
CA MET A 526 -8.67 -15.09 -1.61
C MET A 526 -7.39 -15.46 -2.36
N MET A 527 -6.33 -15.83 -1.64
CA MET A 527 -5.10 -16.29 -2.28
C MET A 527 -5.29 -17.63 -2.97
N LEU A 528 -6.04 -18.56 -2.37
CA LEU A 528 -6.36 -19.86 -2.95
C LEU A 528 -7.18 -19.75 -4.24
N ASP A 529 -8.17 -18.86 -4.28
CA ASP A 529 -9.04 -18.61 -5.43
C ASP A 529 -8.31 -17.92 -6.58
N SER A 530 -7.35 -17.05 -6.24
CA SER A 530 -6.59 -16.26 -7.21
C SER A 530 -5.22 -16.84 -7.60
N MET A 531 -4.88 -18.08 -7.18
CA MET A 531 -3.60 -18.71 -7.51
C MET A 531 -3.38 -18.84 -9.02
N ASP A 532 -2.14 -18.62 -9.42
CA ASP A 532 -1.66 -18.79 -10.78
C ASP A 532 -0.34 -19.60 -10.82
N SER A 533 0.32 -19.65 -11.96
CA SER A 533 1.60 -20.35 -12.14
C SER A 533 2.78 -19.77 -11.35
N GLY A 534 2.61 -18.60 -10.73
CA GLY A 534 3.59 -17.94 -9.87
C GLY A 534 3.65 -18.51 -8.45
N TYR A 535 2.74 -19.41 -8.10
CA TYR A 535 2.65 -19.99 -6.75
C TYR A 535 3.34 -21.33 -6.60
N GLU A 536 3.82 -21.56 -5.40
CA GLU A 536 4.20 -22.89 -4.88
C GLU A 536 3.44 -23.15 -3.57
N ILE A 537 2.88 -24.35 -3.47
CA ILE A 537 2.17 -24.78 -2.27
C ILE A 537 3.09 -25.67 -1.47
N TYR A 538 3.36 -25.31 -0.22
CA TYR A 538 4.13 -26.18 0.64
C TYR A 538 3.60 -26.27 2.05
N SER A 539 3.98 -27.31 2.78
CA SER A 539 3.62 -27.52 4.17
C SER A 539 4.83 -27.77 5.05
N GLU A 540 4.70 -27.42 6.30
CA GLU A 540 5.71 -27.63 7.36
C GLU A 540 5.07 -28.36 8.54
N LYS A 541 5.79 -29.37 9.08
CA LYS A 541 5.47 -29.98 10.36
C LYS A 541 6.26 -29.25 11.47
N ARG A 542 5.57 -28.53 12.36
CA ARG A 542 6.14 -27.80 13.50
C ARG A 542 5.76 -28.52 14.80
N GLY A 543 6.50 -29.57 15.17
CA GLY A 543 6.17 -30.42 16.31
C GLY A 543 4.84 -31.16 16.11
N ARG A 544 3.80 -30.79 16.91
CA ARG A 544 2.43 -31.33 16.78
C ARG A 544 1.53 -30.51 15.84
N ASP A 545 2.03 -29.41 15.34
CA ASP A 545 1.28 -28.54 14.44
C ASP A 545 1.64 -28.79 12.97
N PHE A 546 0.74 -28.41 12.08
CA PHE A 546 0.90 -28.53 10.64
C PHE A 546 0.51 -27.19 10.03
N LEU A 547 1.43 -26.57 9.34
CA LEU A 547 1.26 -25.33 8.61
C LEU A 547 1.19 -25.61 7.12
N LEU A 548 0.18 -25.10 6.44
CA LEU A 548 0.05 -25.08 4.99
C LEU A 548 0.25 -23.66 4.50
N ARG A 549 1.09 -23.45 3.50
CA ARG A 549 1.37 -22.13 2.92
C ARG A 549 1.16 -22.13 1.40
N LEU A 550 0.42 -21.13 0.96
CA LEU A 550 0.30 -20.71 -0.43
C LEU A 550 1.35 -19.62 -0.64
N PHE A 551 2.44 -19.94 -1.29
CA PHE A 551 3.56 -19.01 -1.42
C PHE A 551 3.66 -18.46 -2.82
N CYS A 552 3.45 -17.16 -2.98
CA CYS A 552 3.63 -16.43 -4.22
C CYS A 552 5.12 -16.22 -4.48
N VAL A 553 5.74 -17.09 -5.25
CA VAL A 553 7.16 -17.02 -5.62
C VAL A 553 7.40 -15.92 -6.65
N ASN A 554 6.51 -15.83 -7.64
CA ASN A 554 6.56 -14.84 -8.70
C ASN A 554 5.28 -13.99 -8.74
N PRO A 555 5.29 -12.77 -8.17
CA PRO A 555 4.13 -11.90 -8.11
C PRO A 555 3.89 -11.09 -9.40
N SER A 556 4.59 -11.37 -10.50
CA SER A 556 4.56 -10.55 -11.72
C SER A 556 3.15 -10.30 -12.25
N ASP A 557 2.35 -11.36 -12.40
CA ASP A 557 1.03 -11.28 -13.02
C ASP A 557 0.05 -10.48 -12.14
N LYS A 558 0.18 -10.60 -10.81
CA LYS A 558 -0.62 -9.82 -9.85
C LYS A 558 -0.30 -8.32 -9.90
N LEU A 559 0.99 -7.99 -9.92
CA LEU A 559 1.43 -6.59 -9.99
C LEU A 559 1.11 -5.97 -11.36
N GLU A 560 1.25 -6.74 -12.44
CA GLU A 560 1.00 -6.28 -13.80
C GLU A 560 -0.43 -5.75 -13.97
N GLU A 561 -1.42 -6.39 -13.35
CA GLU A 561 -2.82 -5.95 -13.37
C GLU A 561 -2.98 -4.51 -12.84
N TYR A 562 -2.38 -4.19 -11.71
CA TYR A 562 -2.43 -2.82 -11.15
C TYR A 562 -1.63 -1.82 -11.97
N ILE A 563 -0.46 -2.22 -12.46
CA ILE A 563 0.45 -1.37 -13.22
C ILE A 563 -0.19 -0.97 -14.57
N GLU A 564 -0.77 -1.92 -15.31
CA GLU A 564 -1.40 -1.66 -16.60
C GLU A 564 -2.66 -0.82 -16.52
N ASN A 565 -3.32 -0.85 -15.38
CA ASN A 565 -4.44 0.02 -15.11
C ASN A 565 -4.03 1.45 -14.70
N SER A 566 -2.73 1.75 -14.56
CA SER A 566 -2.22 3.10 -14.35
C SER A 566 -1.86 3.80 -15.67
N ARG A 567 -1.77 5.13 -15.66
CA ARG A 567 -1.28 5.89 -16.81
C ARG A 567 0.19 5.63 -17.09
N SER A 568 1.00 5.64 -16.06
CA SER A 568 2.44 5.42 -16.12
C SER A 568 2.95 5.00 -14.74
N SER A 569 3.92 4.09 -14.72
CA SER A 569 4.58 3.66 -13.48
C SER A 569 6.08 3.75 -13.65
N ILE A 570 6.73 4.47 -12.75
CA ILE A 570 8.17 4.67 -12.73
C ILE A 570 8.74 3.91 -11.53
N PHE A 571 9.40 2.79 -11.80
CA PHE A 571 10.12 2.02 -10.79
C PHE A 571 11.54 2.55 -10.68
N PHE A 572 11.95 3.04 -9.53
CA PHE A 572 13.30 3.57 -9.38
C PHE A 572 13.96 3.16 -8.07
N SER A 573 15.25 2.85 -8.16
CA SER A 573 16.11 2.57 -7.01
C SER A 573 17.58 2.62 -7.43
N ALA A 574 18.46 2.73 -6.44
CA ALA A 574 19.90 2.62 -6.65
C ALA A 574 20.34 1.17 -6.91
N THR A 575 19.59 0.20 -6.46
CA THR A 575 19.99 -1.22 -6.39
C THR A 575 19.09 -2.15 -7.20
N LEU A 576 18.54 -1.67 -8.32
CA LEU A 576 17.80 -2.52 -9.28
C LEU A 576 18.74 -3.34 -10.17
N LEU A 577 19.62 -4.12 -9.56
CA LEU A 577 20.61 -4.96 -10.26
C LEU A 577 20.50 -6.43 -9.84
N PRO A 578 20.52 -7.37 -10.82
CA PRO A 578 20.38 -7.11 -12.25
C PRO A 578 18.95 -6.68 -12.59
N VAL A 579 18.82 -5.70 -13.46
CA VAL A 579 17.51 -5.10 -13.79
C VAL A 579 16.53 -6.12 -14.37
N GLN A 580 17.02 -7.12 -15.08
CA GLN A 580 16.22 -8.20 -15.66
C GLN A 580 15.49 -9.04 -14.60
N TYR A 581 16.13 -9.27 -13.43
CA TYR A 581 15.53 -9.96 -12.30
C TYR A 581 14.29 -9.20 -11.79
N TYR A 582 14.43 -7.89 -11.59
CA TYR A 582 13.32 -7.06 -11.12
C TYR A 582 12.21 -6.90 -12.18
N ARG A 583 12.58 -6.69 -13.44
CA ARG A 583 11.61 -6.61 -14.53
C ARG A 583 10.75 -7.87 -14.60
N GLN A 584 11.37 -9.04 -14.55
CA GLN A 584 10.66 -10.31 -14.61
C GLN A 584 9.67 -10.51 -13.45
N LEU A 585 10.04 -10.09 -12.23
CA LEU A 585 9.28 -10.38 -11.02
C LEU A 585 8.30 -9.26 -10.61
N LEU A 586 8.45 -8.07 -11.15
CA LEU A 586 7.58 -6.92 -10.87
C LEU A 586 6.59 -6.62 -12.03
N GLY A 587 6.27 -7.61 -12.88
CA GLY A 587 5.28 -7.49 -13.95
C GLY A 587 5.76 -6.70 -15.17
N GLY A 588 7.08 -6.48 -15.31
CA GLY A 588 7.61 -5.53 -16.28
C GLY A 588 8.49 -6.10 -17.38
N ASN A 589 8.38 -7.39 -17.75
CA ASN A 589 9.26 -7.96 -18.79
C ASN A 589 9.29 -7.16 -20.10
N ARG A 590 8.16 -6.54 -20.48
CA ARG A 590 8.03 -5.69 -21.68
C ARG A 590 8.39 -4.23 -21.43
N PHE A 591 8.59 -3.81 -20.17
CA PHE A 591 8.88 -2.42 -19.84
C PHE A 591 10.35 -2.11 -20.10
N GLU A 592 10.61 -0.90 -20.60
CA GLU A 592 11.97 -0.43 -20.84
C GLU A 592 12.70 -0.19 -19.52
N ALA A 593 14.01 -0.38 -19.51
CA ALA A 593 14.84 -0.10 -18.36
C ALA A 593 16.00 0.81 -18.74
N TYR A 594 16.28 1.77 -17.88
CA TYR A 594 17.33 2.75 -18.11
C TYR A 594 18.27 2.80 -16.93
N GLN A 595 19.55 2.93 -17.22
CA GLN A 595 20.60 3.16 -16.24
C GLN A 595 21.04 4.62 -16.29
N ILE A 596 21.12 5.24 -15.13
CA ILE A 596 21.55 6.63 -14.95
C ILE A 596 22.96 6.61 -14.36
N ALA A 597 23.88 7.32 -14.99
CA ALA A 597 25.26 7.44 -14.50
C ALA A 597 25.31 8.13 -13.13
N SER A 598 26.30 7.75 -12.33
CA SER A 598 26.56 8.42 -11.04
C SER A 598 26.90 9.89 -11.26
N PRO A 599 26.34 10.79 -10.43
CA PRO A 599 26.69 12.22 -10.50
C PRO A 599 28.06 12.54 -9.87
N PHE A 600 28.69 11.54 -9.24
CA PHE A 600 29.91 11.73 -8.44
C PHE A 600 31.15 11.31 -9.23
N ALA A 601 32.23 12.03 -9.00
CA ALA A 601 33.53 11.73 -9.60
C ALA A 601 34.02 10.34 -9.15
N LYS A 602 34.55 9.56 -10.10
CA LYS A 602 35.07 8.21 -9.81
C LYS A 602 36.28 8.26 -8.88
N GLU A 603 37.02 9.34 -8.96
CA GLU A 603 38.24 9.66 -8.20
C GLU A 603 37.96 9.81 -6.70
N ASN A 604 36.75 10.23 -6.33
CA ASN A 604 36.34 10.41 -4.94
C ASN A 604 36.10 9.05 -4.23
N ARG A 605 36.17 7.92 -4.92
CA ARG A 605 35.88 6.61 -4.35
C ARG A 605 36.99 5.61 -4.68
N LEU A 606 37.56 5.02 -3.64
CA LEU A 606 38.37 3.80 -3.78
C LEU A 606 37.48 2.55 -3.61
N LEU A 607 37.43 1.70 -4.62
CA LEU A 607 36.89 0.34 -4.50
C LEU A 607 38.02 -0.69 -4.48
N ALA A 608 38.09 -1.50 -3.41
CA ALA A 608 39.04 -2.58 -3.29
C ALA A 608 38.33 -3.90 -2.95
N ILE A 609 38.82 -5.00 -3.51
CA ILE A 609 38.34 -6.38 -3.29
C ILE A 609 39.46 -7.21 -2.71
N THR A 610 39.24 -7.87 -1.57
CA THR A 610 40.26 -8.68 -0.92
C THR A 610 40.37 -10.07 -1.58
N GLU A 611 41.62 -10.52 -1.83
CA GLU A 611 41.89 -11.84 -2.45
C GLU A 611 42.09 -12.94 -1.41
N ASP A 612 42.36 -12.58 -0.15
CA ASP A 612 42.86 -13.50 0.89
C ASP A 612 41.87 -13.65 2.09
N VAL A 613 40.67 -13.11 2.00
CA VAL A 613 39.63 -13.24 3.02
C VAL A 613 38.45 -14.02 2.47
N THR A 614 37.83 -14.86 3.29
CA THR A 614 36.57 -15.53 2.94
C THR A 614 35.64 -15.61 4.16
N SER A 615 34.34 -15.41 3.92
CA SER A 615 33.29 -15.58 4.94
C SER A 615 32.55 -16.91 4.82
N ARG A 616 33.05 -17.85 3.99
CA ARG A 616 32.47 -19.20 3.83
C ARG A 616 32.35 -19.91 5.16
N TYR A 617 31.17 -20.47 5.45
CA TYR A 617 30.89 -21.11 6.75
C TYR A 617 31.95 -22.15 7.17
N THR A 618 32.43 -22.95 6.24
CA THR A 618 33.43 -24.01 6.46
C THR A 618 34.84 -23.50 6.78
N ARG A 619 35.11 -22.20 6.58
CA ARG A 619 36.42 -21.57 6.82
C ARG A 619 36.37 -20.52 7.93
N ARG A 620 35.23 -20.29 8.56
CA ARG A 620 35.08 -19.34 9.67
C ARG A 620 35.94 -19.76 10.86
N GLY A 621 36.56 -18.80 11.50
CA GLY A 621 37.39 -18.97 12.70
C GLY A 621 38.36 -17.82 12.88
N GLU A 622 39.13 -17.88 13.97
CA GLU A 622 40.06 -16.82 14.41
C GLU A 622 41.01 -16.32 13.32
N TRP A 623 41.49 -17.22 12.46
CA TRP A 623 42.39 -16.88 11.38
C TRP A 623 41.73 -15.94 10.35
N GLU A 624 40.53 -16.24 9.90
CA GLU A 624 39.81 -15.39 8.95
C GLU A 624 39.34 -14.09 9.62
N TYR A 625 38.91 -14.16 10.89
CA TYR A 625 38.49 -12.99 11.67
C TYR A 625 39.66 -12.02 11.92
N GLY A 626 40.85 -12.56 12.23
CA GLY A 626 42.07 -11.74 12.38
C GLY A 626 42.47 -11.00 11.10
N LYS A 627 42.22 -11.60 9.91
CA LYS A 627 42.44 -10.89 8.63
C LYS A 627 41.46 -9.69 8.49
N MET A 628 40.21 -9.85 8.85
CA MET A 628 39.19 -8.77 8.78
C MET A 628 39.59 -7.61 9.68
N ILE A 629 40.01 -7.90 10.93
CA ILE A 629 40.54 -6.90 11.86
C ILE A 629 41.76 -6.20 11.25
N ARG A 630 42.71 -6.95 10.63
CA ARG A 630 43.91 -6.34 10.02
C ARG A 630 43.55 -5.36 8.89
N TYR A 631 42.52 -5.62 8.09
CA TYR A 631 42.06 -4.66 7.08
C TYR A 631 41.47 -3.39 7.71
N LEU A 632 40.76 -3.48 8.82
CA LEU A 632 40.30 -2.30 9.58
C LEU A 632 41.49 -1.50 10.12
N GLU A 633 42.49 -2.18 10.70
CA GLU A 633 43.71 -1.51 11.18
C GLU A 633 44.42 -0.77 10.03
N LEU A 634 44.56 -1.39 8.85
CA LEU A 634 45.17 -0.77 7.67
C LEU A 634 44.37 0.49 7.22
N CYS A 635 43.05 0.45 7.26
CA CYS A 635 42.24 1.64 6.95
C CYS A 635 42.52 2.78 7.92
N LEU A 636 42.51 2.53 9.23
CA LEU A 636 42.77 3.52 10.27
C LEU A 636 44.22 4.05 10.25
N GLU A 637 45.20 3.19 9.98
CA GLU A 637 46.62 3.55 9.86
C GLU A 637 46.83 4.57 8.71
N LYS A 638 46.05 4.46 7.61
CA LYS A 638 46.20 5.29 6.42
C LYS A 638 45.32 6.56 6.45
N LYS A 639 44.15 6.49 7.06
CA LYS A 639 43.28 7.64 7.27
C LYS A 639 42.49 7.47 8.56
N ALA A 640 42.76 8.29 9.57
CA ALA A 640 41.94 8.35 10.76
C ALA A 640 40.57 8.94 10.43
N GLY A 641 39.48 8.31 10.89
CA GLY A 641 38.11 8.76 10.65
C GLY A 641 37.09 7.67 11.01
N ASN A 642 35.86 7.86 10.59
CA ASN A 642 34.75 6.98 10.92
C ASN A 642 34.55 5.90 9.87
N TYR A 643 34.43 4.67 10.30
CA TYR A 643 34.26 3.48 9.45
C TYR A 643 33.07 2.65 9.91
N MET A 644 32.39 1.97 8.98
CA MET A 644 31.45 0.90 9.30
C MET A 644 31.94 -0.42 8.72
N ILE A 645 31.78 -1.49 9.48
CA ILE A 645 31.99 -2.84 8.99
C ILE A 645 30.68 -3.62 9.07
N PHE A 646 30.29 -4.23 7.93
CA PHE A 646 29.05 -4.96 7.78
C PHE A 646 29.30 -6.47 7.71
N PHE A 647 28.69 -7.20 8.62
CA PHE A 647 28.81 -8.66 8.72
C PHE A 647 27.56 -9.37 8.19
N PRO A 648 27.67 -10.61 7.68
CA PRO A 648 26.52 -11.37 7.18
C PRO A 648 25.57 -11.87 8.28
N SER A 649 25.96 -11.85 9.55
CA SER A 649 25.15 -12.29 10.69
C SER A 649 25.64 -11.71 12.02
N TYR A 650 24.76 -11.63 13.00
CA TYR A 650 25.11 -11.25 14.38
C TYR A 650 26.13 -12.20 15.02
N GLU A 651 26.07 -13.51 14.73
CA GLU A 651 27.04 -14.50 15.22
C GLU A 651 28.46 -14.15 14.80
N MET A 652 28.66 -13.83 13.49
CA MET A 652 29.99 -13.45 12.99
C MET A 652 30.40 -12.08 13.54
N LEU A 653 29.48 -11.12 13.61
CA LEU A 653 29.73 -9.80 14.20
C LEU A 653 30.26 -9.94 15.63
N THR A 654 29.56 -10.71 16.49
CA THR A 654 29.96 -10.91 17.89
C THR A 654 31.32 -11.62 18.01
N SER A 655 31.58 -12.61 17.13
CA SER A 655 32.86 -13.33 17.15
C SER A 655 34.03 -12.42 16.76
N VAL A 656 33.88 -11.60 15.70
CA VAL A 656 34.92 -10.65 15.27
C VAL A 656 35.09 -9.52 16.28
N TYR A 657 34.00 -9.04 16.90
CA TYR A 657 34.04 -8.00 17.93
C TYR A 657 34.85 -8.47 19.18
N GLY A 658 34.60 -9.69 19.68
CA GLY A 658 35.35 -10.23 20.79
C GLY A 658 36.87 -10.36 20.55
N MET A 659 37.27 -10.56 19.26
CA MET A 659 38.71 -10.51 18.89
C MET A 659 39.18 -9.05 18.73
N ALA A 660 38.34 -8.14 18.21
CA ALA A 660 38.68 -6.74 18.07
C ALA A 660 38.94 -6.06 19.41
N GLU A 661 38.19 -6.41 20.47
CA GLU A 661 38.44 -5.93 21.86
C GLU A 661 39.82 -6.30 22.40
N GLN A 662 40.42 -7.35 21.87
CA GLN A 662 41.76 -7.83 22.28
C GLN A 662 42.86 -7.30 21.30
N SER A 663 42.51 -6.56 20.26
CA SER A 663 43.43 -6.03 19.27
C SER A 663 43.83 -4.57 19.57
N ASN A 664 44.73 -4.01 18.75
CA ASN A 664 45.14 -2.62 18.86
C ASN A 664 44.02 -1.63 18.46
N LEU A 665 42.96 -2.09 17.82
CA LEU A 665 41.82 -1.22 17.39
C LEU A 665 41.22 -0.45 18.58
N VAL A 666 41.06 -1.06 19.74
CA VAL A 666 40.49 -0.41 20.94
C VAL A 666 41.35 0.74 21.46
N LEU A 667 42.66 0.68 21.22
CA LEU A 667 43.60 1.72 21.65
C LEU A 667 43.47 2.98 20.77
N VAL A 668 43.22 2.79 19.46
CA VAL A 668 43.26 3.87 18.45
C VAL A 668 41.86 4.36 18.00
N SER A 669 40.79 3.62 18.32
CA SER A 669 39.42 3.93 17.91
C SER A 669 38.40 3.67 19.04
N GLU A 670 37.22 4.26 18.93
CA GLU A 670 36.01 3.84 19.65
C GLU A 670 35.28 2.81 18.80
N ILE A 671 34.79 1.74 19.43
CA ILE A 671 33.98 0.71 18.72
C ILE A 671 32.57 0.73 19.29
N ILE A 672 31.59 0.84 18.41
CA ILE A 672 30.17 0.71 18.75
C ILE A 672 29.55 -0.44 17.96
N VAL A 673 28.62 -1.16 18.60
CA VAL A 673 28.10 -2.43 18.07
C VAL A 673 26.60 -2.34 17.91
N GLN A 674 26.10 -2.80 16.79
CA GLN A 674 24.68 -2.95 16.56
C GLN A 674 24.14 -4.14 17.35
N GLU A 675 23.12 -3.90 18.18
CA GLU A 675 22.40 -4.95 18.92
C GLU A 675 21.20 -5.46 18.09
N PRO A 676 20.80 -6.73 18.29
CA PRO A 676 19.53 -7.23 17.77
C PRO A 676 18.35 -6.41 18.32
N SER A 677 17.37 -6.10 17.49
CA SER A 677 16.12 -5.42 17.91
C SER A 677 16.31 -4.06 18.60
N MET A 678 17.28 -3.25 18.12
CA MET A 678 17.48 -1.89 18.64
C MET A 678 16.22 -1.05 18.49
N GLU A 679 15.79 -0.42 19.59
CA GLU A 679 14.74 0.60 19.60
C GLU A 679 15.16 1.84 18.80
N GLU A 680 14.18 2.62 18.35
CA GLU A 680 14.41 3.83 17.52
C GLU A 680 15.35 4.82 18.23
N ARG A 681 15.18 5.02 19.53
CA ARG A 681 16.04 5.91 20.34
C ARG A 681 17.51 5.44 20.39
N SER A 682 17.72 4.14 20.55
CA SER A 682 19.09 3.55 20.58
C SER A 682 19.76 3.64 19.22
N ARG A 683 18.96 3.51 18.15
CA ARG A 683 19.41 3.67 16.77
C ARG A 683 19.82 5.12 16.45
N GLU A 684 19.03 6.07 16.90
CA GLU A 684 19.35 7.49 16.76
C GLU A 684 20.66 7.86 17.51
N ALA A 685 20.80 7.39 18.75
CA ALA A 685 22.01 7.57 19.53
C ALA A 685 23.27 6.97 18.87
N PHE A 686 23.12 5.81 18.20
CA PHE A 686 24.20 5.19 17.43
C PHE A 686 24.63 6.09 16.25
N LEU A 687 23.67 6.67 15.52
CA LEU A 687 23.94 7.55 14.36
C LEU A 687 24.50 8.90 14.79
N GLU A 688 24.05 9.43 15.93
CA GLU A 688 24.53 10.71 16.46
C GLU A 688 26.03 10.64 16.77
N LYS A 689 26.54 9.54 17.29
CA LYS A 689 27.98 9.33 17.47
C LYS A 689 28.79 9.47 16.17
N PHE A 690 28.25 9.10 15.03
CA PHE A 690 28.89 9.31 13.72
C PHE A 690 28.85 10.76 13.26
N ARG A 691 27.83 11.54 13.67
CA ARG A 691 27.71 12.96 13.37
C ARG A 691 28.56 13.83 14.29
N GLU A 692 28.76 13.38 15.51
CA GLU A 692 29.66 14.05 16.46
C GLU A 692 31.12 13.90 16.00
N GLN A 693 31.80 15.02 15.80
CA GLN A 693 33.25 15.03 15.51
C GLN A 693 34.02 14.82 16.83
N SER A 694 33.99 13.58 17.35
CA SER A 694 34.89 13.22 18.45
C SER A 694 36.30 13.09 17.91
N GLY A 695 37.31 13.61 18.60
CA GLY A 695 38.72 13.59 18.13
C GLY A 695 39.33 12.19 18.02
N LYS A 696 38.58 11.09 18.27
CA LYS A 696 38.97 9.69 18.17
C LYS A 696 38.18 9.01 17.02
N PRO A 697 38.83 8.22 16.15
CA PRO A 697 38.14 7.45 15.10
C PRO A 697 37.04 6.56 15.66
N LEU A 698 35.93 6.43 14.94
CA LEU A 698 34.79 5.62 15.34
C LEU A 698 34.61 4.46 14.36
N ILE A 699 34.39 3.24 14.89
CA ILE A 699 34.07 2.06 14.09
C ILE A 699 32.70 1.53 14.51
N GLY A 700 31.75 1.47 13.56
CA GLY A 700 30.45 0.84 13.73
C GLY A 700 30.48 -0.63 13.25
N PHE A 701 30.21 -1.59 14.14
CA PHE A 701 30.00 -2.97 13.78
C PHE A 701 28.51 -3.21 13.50
N CYS A 702 28.16 -3.51 12.26
CA CYS A 702 26.79 -3.61 11.78
C CYS A 702 26.52 -4.93 11.06
N VAL A 703 25.23 -5.28 10.86
CA VAL A 703 24.83 -6.45 10.08
C VAL A 703 24.28 -6.04 8.73
N LEU A 704 24.65 -6.76 7.66
CA LEU A 704 24.15 -6.54 6.30
C LEU A 704 22.63 -6.76 6.21
N GLY A 705 21.94 -5.82 5.55
CA GLY A 705 20.49 -5.84 5.41
C GLY A 705 19.75 -5.46 6.69
N SER A 706 20.45 -4.88 7.67
CA SER A 706 19.87 -4.29 8.88
C SER A 706 19.54 -2.80 8.67
N ILE A 707 19.01 -2.20 9.73
CA ILE A 707 18.63 -0.79 9.79
C ILE A 707 19.75 0.20 9.43
N PHE A 708 21.03 -0.17 9.59
CA PHE A 708 22.18 0.69 9.23
C PHE A 708 22.69 0.48 7.81
N SER A 709 22.26 -0.59 7.12
CA SER A 709 22.55 -0.80 5.69
C SER A 709 21.69 0.08 4.80
N GLU A 710 20.53 0.53 5.29
CA GLU A 710 19.54 1.27 4.52
C GLU A 710 19.00 2.47 5.29
N GLY A 711 18.67 3.54 4.56
CA GLY A 711 17.91 4.66 5.12
C GLY A 711 18.66 5.56 6.11
N ILE A 712 19.98 5.47 6.24
CA ILE A 712 20.79 6.43 7.02
C ILE A 712 21.45 7.44 6.09
N ASP A 713 21.62 8.65 6.57
CA ASP A 713 22.31 9.73 5.87
C ASP A 713 23.46 10.25 6.73
N LEU A 714 24.67 9.83 6.36
CA LEU A 714 25.92 10.26 6.96
C LEU A 714 26.77 10.89 5.86
N THR A 715 26.91 12.20 5.87
CA THR A 715 27.59 12.98 4.84
C THR A 715 28.94 13.50 5.32
N GLY A 716 29.82 13.82 4.40
CA GLY A 716 31.13 14.36 4.68
C GLY A 716 31.99 13.40 5.53
N ASN A 717 32.65 13.93 6.55
CA ASN A 717 33.54 13.16 7.41
C ASN A 717 32.80 12.25 8.42
N SER A 718 31.46 12.25 8.42
CA SER A 718 30.68 11.36 9.32
C SER A 718 30.91 9.89 9.00
N LEU A 719 31.22 9.53 7.72
CA LEU A 719 31.56 8.16 7.31
C LEU A 719 32.52 8.22 6.12
N ILE A 720 33.78 7.83 6.31
CA ILE A 720 34.80 7.87 5.26
C ILE A 720 35.13 6.50 4.67
N GLY A 721 34.57 5.42 5.19
CA GLY A 721 34.81 4.10 4.63
C GLY A 721 33.88 3.01 5.15
N VAL A 722 33.66 2.00 4.31
CA VAL A 722 32.91 0.80 4.68
C VAL A 722 33.69 -0.45 4.30
N LEU A 723 33.64 -1.45 5.18
CA LEU A 723 34.11 -2.81 4.92
C LEU A 723 32.87 -3.74 4.87
N ILE A 724 32.77 -4.55 3.83
CA ILE A 724 31.62 -5.43 3.62
C ILE A 724 32.10 -6.87 3.62
N VAL A 725 31.79 -7.60 4.69
CA VAL A 725 32.22 -8.99 4.86
C VAL A 725 31.21 -9.93 4.22
N GLY A 726 31.66 -10.65 3.20
CA GLY A 726 30.87 -11.66 2.49
C GLY A 726 29.90 -11.07 1.48
N THR A 727 29.33 -11.93 0.66
CA THR A 727 28.46 -11.59 -0.49
C THR A 727 27.00 -11.38 -0.10
N GLY A 728 26.70 -11.12 1.17
CA GLY A 728 25.39 -10.77 1.66
C GLY A 728 24.31 -11.85 1.58
N LEU A 729 24.71 -13.12 1.31
CA LEU A 729 23.74 -14.21 1.12
C LEU A 729 22.73 -14.31 2.26
N PRO A 730 21.43 -14.35 1.97
CA PRO A 730 20.39 -14.54 2.99
C PRO A 730 20.54 -15.90 3.70
N GLN A 731 20.00 -15.99 4.90
CA GLN A 731 19.96 -17.24 5.65
C GLN A 731 19.12 -18.29 4.91
N ILE A 732 19.57 -19.57 4.99
CA ILE A 732 18.83 -20.70 4.41
C ILE A 732 17.53 -20.91 5.18
N CYS A 733 16.41 -20.74 4.51
CA CYS A 733 15.07 -21.01 5.04
C CYS A 733 14.22 -21.76 3.99
N ASN A 734 13.05 -22.26 4.42
CA ASN A 734 12.18 -23.03 3.54
C ASN A 734 11.73 -22.21 2.32
N GLU A 735 11.36 -20.95 2.52
CA GLU A 735 10.95 -20.04 1.43
C GLU A 735 12.05 -19.88 0.38
N ARG A 736 13.29 -19.66 0.81
CA ARG A 736 14.43 -19.52 -0.12
C ARG A 736 14.69 -20.80 -0.90
N GLU A 737 14.55 -21.97 -0.29
CA GLU A 737 14.67 -23.24 -0.99
C GLU A 737 13.50 -23.49 -1.94
N VAL A 738 12.30 -23.06 -1.63
CA VAL A 738 11.13 -23.08 -2.53
C VAL A 738 11.38 -22.16 -3.74
N ILE A 739 11.84 -20.91 -3.50
CA ILE A 739 12.22 -19.99 -4.60
C ILE A 739 13.29 -20.63 -5.48
N ARG A 740 14.32 -21.20 -4.87
CA ARG A 740 15.40 -21.89 -5.60
C ARG A 740 14.84 -23.01 -6.48
N ALA A 741 14.04 -23.91 -5.92
CA ALA A 741 13.46 -25.03 -6.65
C ALA A 741 12.58 -24.58 -7.81
N TYR A 742 11.78 -23.52 -7.60
CA TYR A 742 10.92 -22.94 -8.63
C TYR A 742 11.72 -22.43 -9.83
N PHE A 743 12.72 -21.57 -9.60
CA PHE A 743 13.53 -21.00 -10.69
C PHE A 743 14.56 -21.96 -11.28
N ASP A 744 14.97 -23.01 -10.56
CA ASP A 744 15.78 -24.11 -11.12
C ASP A 744 14.98 -24.91 -12.17
N ARG A 745 13.67 -25.17 -11.91
CA ARG A 745 12.78 -25.82 -12.89
C ARG A 745 12.55 -24.98 -14.13
N GLN A 746 12.39 -23.65 -13.97
CA GLN A 746 12.05 -22.76 -15.07
C GLN A 746 13.27 -22.31 -15.90
N GLN A 747 14.38 -21.94 -15.26
CA GLN A 747 15.47 -21.21 -15.91
C GLN A 747 16.88 -21.73 -15.55
N LYS A 748 17.00 -22.73 -14.69
CA LYS A 748 18.27 -23.21 -14.11
C LYS A 748 19.07 -22.11 -13.37
N LYS A 749 18.37 -21.15 -12.78
CA LYS A 749 18.94 -19.98 -12.06
C LYS A 749 18.45 -19.87 -10.62
N GLY A 750 17.98 -20.96 -10.01
CA GLY A 750 17.37 -20.90 -8.68
C GLY A 750 18.28 -20.33 -7.62
N TYR A 751 19.57 -20.66 -7.61
CA TYR A 751 20.54 -20.11 -6.67
C TYR A 751 20.69 -18.59 -6.81
N ASP A 752 20.70 -18.08 -8.04
CA ASP A 752 20.80 -16.64 -8.30
C ASP A 752 19.60 -15.90 -7.75
N TYR A 753 18.39 -16.39 -8.02
CA TYR A 753 17.13 -15.75 -7.60
C TYR A 753 16.89 -15.84 -6.09
N ALA A 754 17.25 -16.96 -5.46
CA ALA A 754 17.03 -17.17 -4.04
C ALA A 754 18.09 -16.51 -3.15
N TYR A 755 19.34 -16.46 -3.61
CA TYR A 755 20.48 -16.11 -2.76
C TYR A 755 21.37 -15.01 -3.32
N ARG A 756 21.89 -15.16 -4.58
CA ARG A 756 22.90 -14.26 -5.10
C ARG A 756 22.40 -12.85 -5.34
N TYR A 757 21.29 -12.67 -6.05
CA TYR A 757 20.74 -11.34 -6.34
C TYR A 757 20.29 -10.60 -5.08
N PRO A 758 19.52 -11.21 -4.16
CA PRO A 758 19.18 -10.57 -2.89
C PRO A 758 20.40 -10.24 -2.01
N GLY A 759 21.43 -11.11 -2.05
CA GLY A 759 22.69 -10.88 -1.32
C GLY A 759 23.45 -9.69 -1.85
N MET A 760 23.65 -9.62 -3.17
CA MET A 760 24.38 -8.53 -3.81
C MET A 760 23.66 -7.19 -3.62
N ASN A 761 22.31 -7.19 -3.63
CA ASN A 761 21.54 -5.99 -3.35
C ASN A 761 21.87 -5.39 -1.98
N LYS A 762 21.98 -6.21 -0.91
CA LYS A 762 22.40 -5.76 0.42
C LYS A 762 23.81 -5.17 0.44
N VAL A 763 24.72 -5.78 -0.32
CA VAL A 763 26.12 -5.28 -0.48
C VAL A 763 26.12 -3.89 -1.11
N LEU A 764 25.39 -3.72 -2.22
CA LEU A 764 25.31 -2.43 -2.92
C LEU A 764 24.65 -1.33 -2.05
N GLN A 765 23.66 -1.68 -1.25
CA GLN A 765 23.03 -0.76 -0.31
C GLN A 765 23.98 -0.28 0.77
N ALA A 766 24.73 -1.19 1.39
CA ALA A 766 25.70 -0.86 2.42
C ALA A 766 26.85 -0.01 1.85
N ALA A 767 27.35 -0.35 0.67
CA ALA A 767 28.41 0.40 0.01
C ALA A 767 27.97 1.81 -0.43
N GLY A 768 26.70 1.97 -0.82
CA GLY A 768 26.13 3.26 -1.20
C GLY A 768 26.00 4.27 -0.05
N ARG A 769 26.48 3.95 1.17
CA ARG A 769 26.50 4.88 2.32
C ARG A 769 27.69 5.82 2.31
N VAL A 770 28.77 5.49 1.62
CA VAL A 770 30.03 6.25 1.65
C VAL A 770 29.97 7.54 0.83
N ILE A 771 29.38 7.51 -0.36
CA ILE A 771 29.29 8.66 -1.26
C ILE A 771 27.84 9.09 -1.43
N ARG A 772 27.49 10.24 -0.89
CA ARG A 772 26.13 10.81 -0.86
C ARG A 772 26.06 12.22 -1.50
N THR A 773 27.16 12.99 -1.40
CA THR A 773 27.30 14.31 -1.97
C THR A 773 28.47 14.36 -2.96
N ALA A 774 28.62 15.45 -3.69
CA ALA A 774 29.72 15.63 -4.63
C ALA A 774 31.08 15.81 -3.91
N GLU A 775 31.02 16.24 -2.68
CA GLU A 775 32.17 16.51 -1.82
C GLU A 775 32.62 15.29 -1.01
N ASP A 776 31.78 14.26 -0.94
CA ASP A 776 32.11 13.04 -0.19
C ASP A 776 33.24 12.28 -0.88
N VAL A 777 34.18 11.83 -0.04
CA VAL A 777 35.31 11.03 -0.44
C VAL A 777 35.43 9.82 0.48
N GLY A 778 35.67 8.63 -0.07
CA GLY A 778 35.79 7.47 0.81
C GLY A 778 36.15 6.15 0.17
N THR A 779 36.29 5.12 1.01
CA THR A 779 36.78 3.81 0.66
C THR A 779 35.71 2.72 0.84
N ILE A 780 35.60 1.83 -0.13
CA ILE A 780 34.74 0.64 -0.08
C ILE A 780 35.65 -0.59 -0.22
N LEU A 781 35.70 -1.41 0.83
CA LEU A 781 36.42 -2.67 0.84
C LEU A 781 35.41 -3.83 0.81
N LEU A 782 35.35 -4.55 -0.28
CA LEU A 782 34.60 -5.80 -0.39
C LEU A 782 35.46 -6.94 0.14
N THR A 783 35.19 -7.36 1.36
CA THR A 783 36.07 -8.24 2.16
C THR A 783 35.63 -9.69 2.02
N ASP A 784 35.74 -10.24 0.81
CA ASP A 784 35.57 -11.66 0.49
C ASP A 784 36.09 -11.98 -0.92
N GLU A 785 36.88 -13.07 -1.06
CA GLU A 785 37.44 -13.53 -2.33
C GLU A 785 36.40 -13.81 -3.41
N ARG A 786 35.15 -14.16 -3.01
CA ARG A 786 34.05 -14.46 -3.95
C ARG A 786 33.58 -13.27 -4.77
N PHE A 787 33.88 -12.04 -4.37
CA PHE A 787 33.59 -10.88 -5.22
C PHE A 787 34.43 -10.87 -6.51
N LEU A 788 35.53 -11.63 -6.58
CA LEU A 788 36.34 -11.82 -7.78
C LEU A 788 35.78 -12.90 -8.71
N GLU A 789 34.81 -13.70 -8.27
CA GLU A 789 34.12 -14.66 -9.13
C GLU A 789 33.30 -13.91 -10.20
N ARG A 790 33.40 -14.38 -11.47
CA ARG A 790 32.75 -13.72 -12.62
C ARG A 790 31.26 -13.44 -12.43
N ASP A 791 30.54 -14.36 -11.83
CA ASP A 791 29.11 -14.25 -11.61
C ASP A 791 28.77 -13.11 -10.64
N ASN A 792 29.58 -12.84 -9.61
CA ASN A 792 29.41 -11.75 -8.67
C ASN A 792 29.90 -10.42 -9.29
N GLN A 793 30.97 -10.43 -10.06
CA GLN A 793 31.45 -9.23 -10.77
C GLN A 793 30.40 -8.69 -11.76
N SER A 794 29.68 -9.56 -12.46
CA SER A 794 28.63 -9.18 -13.41
C SER A 794 27.44 -8.46 -12.77
N LEU A 795 27.36 -8.45 -11.43
CA LEU A 795 26.31 -7.78 -10.65
C LEU A 795 26.77 -6.45 -10.03
N LEU A 796 28.04 -6.08 -10.23
CA LEU A 796 28.56 -4.79 -9.80
C LEU A 796 28.03 -3.68 -10.74
N PRO A 797 27.73 -2.48 -10.22
CA PRO A 797 27.37 -1.35 -11.05
C PRO A 797 28.50 -0.98 -12.06
N GLU A 798 28.15 -0.42 -13.20
CA GLU A 798 29.11 0.00 -14.24
C GLU A 798 30.21 0.92 -13.69
N GLU A 799 29.83 1.81 -12.76
CA GLU A 799 30.81 2.70 -12.09
C GLU A 799 31.79 1.96 -11.16
N TRP A 800 31.59 0.65 -10.91
CA TRP A 800 32.45 -0.21 -10.09
C TRP A 800 33.33 -1.15 -10.93
N GLU A 801 33.35 -1.03 -12.24
CA GLU A 801 34.23 -1.83 -13.12
C GLU A 801 35.72 -1.64 -12.79
N SER A 802 36.09 -0.43 -12.31
CA SER A 802 37.47 -0.15 -11.87
C SER A 802 37.60 -0.42 -10.37
N TYR A 803 38.29 -1.48 -10.00
CA TYR A 803 38.58 -1.83 -8.61
C TYR A 803 40.05 -2.30 -8.48
N TYR A 804 40.55 -2.30 -7.25
CA TYR A 804 41.85 -2.86 -6.91
C TYR A 804 41.66 -4.21 -6.23
N ALA A 805 42.30 -5.26 -6.80
CA ALA A 805 42.44 -6.54 -6.11
C ALA A 805 43.58 -6.40 -5.08
N VAL A 806 43.29 -6.64 -3.79
CA VAL A 806 44.20 -6.37 -2.68
C VAL A 806 44.36 -7.58 -1.76
N ASN A 807 45.54 -7.67 -1.15
CA ASN A 807 45.81 -8.55 -0.03
C ASN A 807 46.43 -7.71 1.14
N ARG A 808 46.68 -8.32 2.28
CA ARG A 808 47.21 -7.64 3.46
C ARG A 808 48.58 -6.96 3.25
N ASN A 809 49.33 -7.35 2.21
CA ASN A 809 50.66 -6.79 1.96
C ASN A 809 50.60 -5.52 1.11
N ASN A 810 49.66 -5.43 0.17
CA ASN A 810 49.55 -4.29 -0.76
C ASN A 810 48.41 -3.31 -0.45
N CYS A 811 47.41 -3.71 0.35
CA CYS A 811 46.24 -2.87 0.65
C CYS A 811 46.62 -1.52 1.27
N GLY A 812 47.61 -1.51 2.19
CA GLY A 812 48.07 -0.25 2.81
C GLY A 812 48.63 0.73 1.80
N GLN A 813 49.36 0.27 0.79
CA GLN A 813 49.89 1.15 -0.28
C GLN A 813 48.79 1.67 -1.19
N VAL A 814 47.79 0.86 -1.53
CA VAL A 814 46.63 1.28 -2.33
C VAL A 814 45.83 2.36 -1.61
N LEU A 815 45.56 2.19 -0.31
CA LEU A 815 44.88 3.18 0.52
C LEU A 815 45.68 4.50 0.62
N GLU A 816 47.01 4.39 0.83
CA GLU A 816 47.87 5.55 0.95
C GLU A 816 47.94 6.37 -0.35
N ASN A 817 48.05 5.70 -1.48
CA ASN A 817 48.07 6.37 -2.80
C ASN A 817 46.74 7.09 -3.09
N PHE A 818 45.63 6.50 -2.70
CA PHE A 818 44.32 7.14 -2.85
C PHE A 818 44.21 8.41 -2.00
N TRP A 819 44.49 8.33 -0.71
CA TRP A 819 44.34 9.47 0.18
C TRP A 819 45.35 10.59 -0.13
N ASN A 820 46.62 10.26 -0.48
CA ASN A 820 47.64 11.27 -0.85
C ASN A 820 47.33 11.91 -2.21
N GLY A 821 46.72 11.21 -3.16
CA GLY A 821 46.27 11.77 -4.44
C GLY A 821 45.27 12.90 -4.24
N LEU A 822 44.29 12.70 -3.37
CA LEU A 822 43.26 13.71 -3.06
C LEU A 822 43.80 14.92 -2.33
N ASP A 823 44.78 14.73 -1.44
CA ASP A 823 45.42 15.87 -0.73
C ASP A 823 46.23 16.73 -1.71
N ASN A 824 46.86 16.16 -2.73
CA ASN A 824 47.59 16.89 -3.78
C ASN A 824 46.66 17.67 -4.73
N ASP A 825 45.48 17.09 -5.10
CA ASP A 825 44.51 17.75 -5.97
C ASP A 825 43.87 18.95 -5.28
N LYS A 826 43.60 18.87 -3.97
CA LYS A 826 43.08 20.00 -3.16
C LYS A 826 44.09 21.13 -3.03
N VAL A 827 45.38 20.84 -2.97
CA VAL A 827 46.43 21.85 -2.94
C VAL A 827 46.54 22.57 -4.31
N ALA A 828 46.42 21.79 -5.42
CA ALA A 828 46.46 22.37 -6.78
C ALA A 828 45.22 23.26 -7.09
N GLU A 829 44.03 22.91 -6.57
CA GLU A 829 42.82 23.75 -6.70
C GLU A 829 42.88 25.01 -5.81
N ALA A 830 43.55 24.98 -4.68
CA ALA A 830 43.71 26.14 -3.80
C ALA A 830 44.77 27.14 -4.33
N GLU A 831 45.67 26.70 -5.21
CA GLU A 831 46.70 27.53 -5.85
C GLU A 831 46.27 28.08 -7.23
N SER A 832 45.14 27.58 -7.81
CA SER A 832 44.57 28.08 -9.06
C SER A 832 43.40 29.05 -8.80
#